data_0cb82a320c3b6029dffbd2de8727b377
#
_entry.id   0cb82a320c3b6029dffbd2de8727b377
#
_cell.length_a   1.000
_cell.length_b   1.000
_cell.length_c   1.000
_cell.angle_alpha   90.00
_cell.angle_beta   90.00
_cell.angle_gamma   90.00
#
_symmetry.space_group_name_H-M   'P 1'
#
loop_
_entity.id
_entity.type
_entity.pdbx_description
1 polymer ?
#
loop_
_entity_poly.entity_id
_entity_poly.type
_entity_poly.pdbx_seq_one_letter_code
_entity_poly.pdbx_strand_id
1 'polypeptide(L)'
;MPGLFSSVRYALRAFRRNPLFTAVAVLSLALGIGANTAVFTLLDQLVLRLLPVKEPERLVMIWPTEPNMGRNSGARATSYPMYQDFERRAEAFESVFCQFDTAVTIGFENGTEHVNVEMVSGNYFQALRVGPAIGRVFSPEADDRIYKGHPNVVLSYRYWVSRFASDPTVVGRKILVNNYPMEIVGVSAPGFAGLDPAYSPDIRVPIQMKPVITPGWDDLGERRSQWPKVFARLKPGYTVESARASLQPLFHQILQQEAQEEALSGMSPYWRNLFFKRRVQVETAATGYSLTRERYSTALFVLMGMAGLILLVSCSNVASLLIARAVTRQKEIAVRLAIGAGRKTLMGHLLMESVLLSLAGAALGLLLSEWATRGLLSMLPERGARVLLRAEPDSRVLLFSIAVALATGLLFGLAPALQATKVDLFAALKEAAGALAGGGSSARWRKMLVMAQVALSFLLLVGAGLFARTLFNLKNTGTGFENIERLVTFQVDAGANRYALPRVRSFYMDVLREVRATPGVKSAAFAWMPVLHGWGWDHTMRVEGHQGQQGEDMQAYMNFVSPGYWQAMGVSLLAGRDFDARDRGDTEEEAMRSAVAIVNRDFAEHFFGNQSPIGRHIGWGDDSGPLYIRIVGVAENSLFEGPRNGVHRQVFLPYLQVPNPTAAFFYVRTAAEPAVMYSTLRRIVGNVDRSVPVYGMKTLEKQLDETLSTERLIASLAVVFGALATVLAALGLYGVMAFVVTRRTKEIGLRMALGAPRSEVLWLVLREVLVLLGVGLAAGIPCAYLLSRYVSSQLFGVAPADVWTGVAAIAVLALVAAVAGFVPARRASAIDPITALRYE
;
A
#
# COMPACT_ATOMS: atom_id res chain seq x y z
N MET A 1 -0.31 4.71 -48.94
CA MET A 1 -1.16 3.91 -48.03
C MET A 1 -1.54 2.49 -48.52
N PRO A 2 -1.38 2.08 -49.77
CA PRO A 2 -1.69 0.70 -50.20
C PRO A 2 -0.87 -0.39 -49.54
N GLY A 3 0.36 -0.08 -49.04
CA GLY A 3 1.26 -1.05 -48.41
C GLY A 3 0.86 -1.48 -46.97
N LEU A 4 0.17 -0.62 -46.18
CA LEU A 4 -0.17 -0.92 -44.78
C LEU A 4 -1.30 -1.98 -44.75
N PHE A 5 -2.34 -1.79 -45.52
CA PHE A 5 -3.47 -2.73 -45.62
C PHE A 5 -3.06 -4.14 -46.10
N SER A 6 -2.15 -4.19 -47.07
CA SER A 6 -1.60 -5.46 -47.53
C SER A 6 -0.78 -6.17 -46.47
N SER A 7 -0.01 -5.44 -45.66
CA SER A 7 0.78 -5.97 -44.54
C SER A 7 -0.09 -6.53 -43.43
N VAL A 8 -1.16 -5.81 -43.03
CA VAL A 8 -2.13 -6.28 -42.03
C VAL A 8 -2.84 -7.56 -42.50
N ARG A 9 -3.31 -7.59 -43.74
CA ARG A 9 -3.99 -8.79 -44.31
C ARG A 9 -3.08 -9.99 -44.38
N TYR A 10 -1.79 -9.76 -44.70
CA TYR A 10 -0.80 -10.80 -44.70
C TYR A 10 -0.54 -11.36 -43.28
N ALA A 11 -0.36 -10.52 -42.29
CA ALA A 11 -0.17 -10.90 -40.89
C ALA A 11 -1.36 -11.73 -40.35
N LEU A 12 -2.59 -11.28 -40.61
CA LEU A 12 -3.80 -11.99 -40.18
C LEU A 12 -3.93 -13.38 -40.79
N ARG A 13 -3.57 -13.55 -42.09
CA ARG A 13 -3.50 -14.88 -42.74
C ARG A 13 -2.43 -15.78 -42.10
N ALA A 14 -1.28 -15.18 -41.74
CA ALA A 14 -0.19 -15.89 -41.11
C ALA A 14 -0.58 -16.39 -39.68
N PHE A 15 -1.37 -15.62 -38.96
CA PHE A 15 -1.90 -16.01 -37.65
C PHE A 15 -2.88 -17.19 -37.73
N ARG A 16 -3.82 -17.14 -38.69
CA ARG A 16 -4.76 -18.23 -38.93
C ARG A 16 -4.11 -19.55 -39.33
N ARG A 17 -2.95 -19.50 -40.02
CA ARG A 17 -2.22 -20.70 -40.45
C ARG A 17 -1.45 -21.38 -39.32
N ASN A 18 -1.15 -20.66 -38.23
CA ASN A 18 -0.38 -21.17 -37.09
C ASN A 18 -1.08 -20.77 -35.76
N PRO A 19 -2.22 -21.35 -35.43
CA PRO A 19 -3.03 -20.90 -34.29
C PRO A 19 -2.35 -21.11 -32.94
N LEU A 20 -1.63 -22.21 -32.75
CA LEU A 20 -0.93 -22.50 -31.48
C LEU A 20 0.19 -21.48 -31.21
N PHE A 21 1.01 -21.14 -32.24
CA PHE A 21 2.02 -20.09 -32.10
C PHE A 21 1.40 -18.75 -31.72
N THR A 22 0.34 -18.37 -32.44
CA THR A 22 -0.37 -17.08 -32.20
C THR A 22 -0.95 -17.05 -30.79
N ALA A 23 -1.57 -18.13 -30.33
CA ALA A 23 -2.15 -18.24 -28.99
C ALA A 23 -1.05 -18.11 -27.91
N VAL A 24 0.05 -18.83 -28.02
CA VAL A 24 1.15 -18.75 -27.03
C VAL A 24 1.78 -17.35 -27.01
N ALA A 25 2.01 -16.73 -28.17
CA ALA A 25 2.56 -15.38 -28.25
C ALA A 25 1.60 -14.33 -27.65
N VAL A 26 0.31 -14.37 -28.02
CA VAL A 26 -0.71 -13.45 -27.50
C VAL A 26 -0.90 -13.65 -26.01
N LEU A 27 -1.00 -14.88 -25.50
CA LEU A 27 -1.15 -15.16 -24.07
C LEU A 27 0.08 -14.69 -23.26
N SER A 28 1.31 -14.95 -23.77
CA SER A 28 2.52 -14.46 -23.11
C SER A 28 2.54 -12.93 -22.99
N LEU A 29 2.20 -12.24 -24.08
CA LEU A 29 2.12 -10.77 -24.09
C LEU A 29 0.96 -10.25 -23.23
N ALA A 30 -0.20 -10.92 -23.25
CA ALA A 30 -1.35 -10.55 -22.44
C ALA A 30 -1.05 -10.62 -20.93
N LEU A 31 -0.33 -11.65 -20.50
CA LEU A 31 0.11 -11.77 -19.10
C LEU A 31 1.11 -10.67 -18.72
N GLY A 32 2.11 -10.40 -19.57
CA GLY A 32 3.11 -9.37 -19.32
C GLY A 32 2.52 -7.96 -19.34
N ILE A 33 1.74 -7.61 -20.37
CA ILE A 33 1.12 -6.29 -20.50
C ILE A 33 0.02 -6.12 -19.47
N GLY A 34 -0.82 -7.15 -19.24
CA GLY A 34 -1.91 -7.12 -18.27
C GLY A 34 -1.42 -6.91 -16.83
N ALA A 35 -0.33 -7.58 -16.43
CA ALA A 35 0.28 -7.37 -15.12
C ALA A 35 0.77 -5.91 -14.94
N ASN A 36 1.46 -5.36 -15.96
CA ASN A 36 1.91 -3.97 -15.94
C ASN A 36 0.73 -3.00 -15.90
N THR A 37 -0.31 -3.25 -16.69
CA THR A 37 -1.51 -2.41 -16.73
C THR A 37 -2.24 -2.40 -15.38
N ALA A 38 -2.40 -3.56 -14.72
CA ALA A 38 -3.06 -3.66 -13.43
C ALA A 38 -2.31 -2.88 -12.34
N VAL A 39 -0.99 -3.04 -12.25
CA VAL A 39 -0.17 -2.29 -11.28
C VAL A 39 -0.16 -0.80 -11.62
N PHE A 40 -0.03 -0.44 -12.92
CA PHE A 40 -0.04 0.95 -13.36
C PHE A 40 -1.37 1.65 -13.04
N THR A 41 -2.50 0.95 -13.12
CA THR A 41 -3.82 1.51 -12.78
C THR A 41 -3.86 2.02 -11.35
N LEU A 42 -3.30 1.27 -10.39
CA LEU A 42 -3.21 1.71 -8.99
C LEU A 42 -2.14 2.79 -8.80
N LEU A 43 -0.99 2.63 -9.46
CA LEU A 43 0.10 3.61 -9.39
C LEU A 43 -0.35 4.98 -9.93
N ASP A 44 -1.05 5.01 -11.07
CA ASP A 44 -1.59 6.27 -11.62
C ASP A 44 -2.56 6.93 -10.65
N GLN A 45 -3.55 6.19 -10.16
CA GLN A 45 -4.59 6.73 -9.29
C GLN A 45 -4.08 7.22 -7.94
N LEU A 46 -3.11 6.50 -7.33
CA LEU A 46 -2.60 6.84 -6.00
C LEU A 46 -1.43 7.83 -6.03
N VAL A 47 -0.56 7.75 -7.05
CA VAL A 47 0.73 8.44 -7.02
C VAL A 47 0.87 9.51 -8.08
N LEU A 48 0.42 9.24 -9.34
CA LEU A 48 0.74 10.09 -10.48
C LEU A 48 -0.36 11.08 -10.85
N ARG A 49 -1.62 10.77 -10.53
CA ARG A 49 -2.75 11.59 -10.95
C ARG A 49 -2.82 12.88 -10.17
N LEU A 50 -2.92 13.99 -10.91
CA LEU A 50 -3.15 15.30 -10.34
C LEU A 50 -4.57 15.40 -9.77
N LEU A 51 -4.74 16.22 -8.74
CA LEU A 51 -6.07 16.53 -8.19
C LEU A 51 -7.00 17.13 -9.26
N PRO A 52 -8.29 16.81 -9.23
CA PRO A 52 -9.28 17.35 -10.18
C PRO A 52 -9.71 18.78 -9.80
N VAL A 53 -8.75 19.67 -9.64
CA VAL A 53 -8.94 21.10 -9.29
C VAL A 53 -8.22 21.98 -10.31
N LYS A 54 -8.55 23.28 -10.34
CA LYS A 54 -7.87 24.22 -11.26
C LYS A 54 -6.43 24.47 -10.81
N GLU A 55 -5.48 24.41 -11.75
CA GLU A 55 -4.04 24.66 -11.53
C GLU A 55 -3.48 23.88 -10.30
N PRO A 56 -3.59 22.54 -10.29
CA PRO A 56 -3.16 21.74 -9.13
C PRO A 56 -1.65 21.85 -8.87
N GLU A 57 -0.85 22.19 -9.89
CA GLU A 57 0.61 22.36 -9.80
C GLU A 57 1.00 23.50 -8.86
N ARG A 58 0.09 24.47 -8.64
CA ARG A 58 0.30 25.58 -7.72
C ARG A 58 -0.08 25.25 -6.27
N LEU A 59 -0.61 24.05 -6.00
CA LEU A 59 -0.92 23.64 -4.65
C LEU A 59 0.32 23.10 -3.95
N VAL A 60 0.50 23.54 -2.73
CA VAL A 60 1.57 23.09 -1.83
C VAL A 60 1.00 22.72 -0.45
N MET A 61 1.70 21.88 0.28
CA MET A 61 1.45 21.55 1.67
C MET A 61 2.55 22.16 2.53
N ILE A 62 2.18 22.68 3.72
CA ILE A 62 3.08 23.39 4.62
C ILE A 62 3.04 22.72 6.00
N TRP A 63 4.22 22.38 6.56
CA TRP A 63 4.31 21.84 7.91
C TRP A 63 5.68 22.12 8.54
N PRO A 64 5.78 22.16 9.89
CA PRO A 64 7.06 22.28 10.58
C PRO A 64 7.77 20.92 10.66
N THR A 65 9.11 20.93 10.66
CA THR A 65 9.91 19.74 10.97
C THR A 65 9.79 19.37 12.45
N GLU A 66 10.06 18.10 12.77
CA GLU A 66 10.22 17.66 14.17
C GLU A 66 11.47 18.27 14.84
N PRO A 67 11.53 18.27 16.19
CA PRO A 67 10.55 17.66 17.09
C PRO A 67 9.32 18.54 17.33
N ASN A 68 8.17 17.88 17.52
CA ASN A 68 6.96 18.56 17.94
C ASN A 68 6.89 18.64 19.46
N MET A 69 6.54 19.81 19.97
CA MET A 69 6.42 20.07 21.39
C MET A 69 4.93 20.14 21.76
N GLY A 70 4.41 19.07 22.37
CA GLY A 70 3.02 19.00 22.75
C GLY A 70 2.24 17.91 22.02
N ARG A 71 0.89 18.04 21.97
CA ARG A 71 0.03 17.05 21.32
C ARG A 71 0.20 17.07 19.80
N ASN A 72 0.38 15.90 19.21
CA ASN A 72 0.48 15.74 17.76
C ASN A 72 -0.57 14.71 17.28
N SER A 73 -1.39 15.10 16.31
CA SER A 73 -2.42 14.26 15.68
C SER A 73 -2.07 13.97 14.23
N GLY A 74 -1.00 13.22 14.04
CA GLY A 74 -0.55 12.73 12.75
C GLY A 74 0.63 13.49 12.15
N ALA A 75 1.25 12.86 11.15
CA ALA A 75 2.39 13.42 10.44
C ALA A 75 1.99 14.69 9.65
N ARG A 76 2.94 15.63 9.53
CA ARG A 76 2.79 16.86 8.73
C ARG A 76 1.63 17.77 9.18
N ALA A 77 1.29 17.72 10.46
CA ALA A 77 0.31 18.62 11.06
C ALA A 77 0.94 19.92 11.53
N THR A 78 0.12 20.97 11.67
CA THR A 78 0.48 22.24 12.31
C THR A 78 -0.50 22.55 13.44
N SER A 79 -0.26 23.60 14.24
CA SER A 79 -1.32 24.12 15.11
C SER A 79 -2.29 25.02 14.31
N TYR A 80 -3.53 25.12 14.76
CA TYR A 80 -4.52 26.00 14.14
C TYR A 80 -4.10 27.49 14.23
N PRO A 81 -3.57 27.99 15.36
CA PRO A 81 -3.03 29.36 15.41
C PRO A 81 -1.86 29.59 14.42
N MET A 82 -0.98 28.63 14.21
CA MET A 82 0.10 28.75 13.23
C MET A 82 -0.46 28.80 11.79
N TYR A 83 -1.50 28.03 11.47
CA TYR A 83 -2.23 28.16 10.20
C TYR A 83 -2.74 29.60 10.00
N GLN A 84 -3.37 30.20 11.03
CA GLN A 84 -3.86 31.58 10.98
C GLN A 84 -2.74 32.60 10.79
N ASP A 85 -1.57 32.40 11.40
CA ASP A 85 -0.39 33.23 11.19
C ASP A 85 0.10 33.15 9.74
N PHE A 86 0.13 31.96 9.13
CA PHE A 86 0.48 31.78 7.72
C PHE A 86 -0.54 32.43 6.79
N GLU A 87 -1.84 32.23 7.05
CA GLU A 87 -2.92 32.82 6.25
C GLU A 87 -2.83 34.35 6.17
N ARG A 88 -2.52 35.00 7.32
CA ARG A 88 -2.50 36.47 7.43
C ARG A 88 -1.21 37.09 6.94
N ARG A 89 -0.06 36.41 7.04
CA ARG A 89 1.27 37.03 6.94
C ARG A 89 2.16 36.45 5.82
N ALA A 90 1.81 35.30 5.24
CA ALA A 90 2.65 34.65 4.25
C ALA A 90 2.45 35.24 2.84
N GLU A 91 3.43 35.99 2.32
CA GLU A 91 3.35 36.75 1.08
C GLU A 91 3.40 35.87 -0.19
N ALA A 92 4.06 34.70 -0.12
CA ALA A 92 4.25 33.82 -1.29
C ALA A 92 2.99 33.16 -1.79
N PHE A 93 1.90 33.18 -1.02
CA PHE A 93 0.67 32.43 -1.28
C PHE A 93 -0.50 33.36 -1.67
N GLU A 94 -1.29 32.89 -2.60
CA GLU A 94 -2.56 33.50 -2.99
C GLU A 94 -3.64 33.24 -1.93
N SER A 95 -3.60 32.04 -1.37
CA SER A 95 -4.48 31.58 -0.29
C SER A 95 -3.79 30.48 0.52
N VAL A 96 -4.00 30.48 1.83
CA VAL A 96 -3.62 29.40 2.75
C VAL A 96 -4.90 28.88 3.36
N PHE A 97 -5.07 27.56 3.43
CA PHE A 97 -6.26 26.90 3.94
C PHE A 97 -5.88 25.62 4.68
N CYS A 98 -6.77 25.11 5.50
CA CYS A 98 -6.49 23.91 6.28
C CYS A 98 -7.66 22.93 6.31
N GLN A 99 -7.33 21.68 6.62
CA GLN A 99 -8.28 20.60 6.81
C GLN A 99 -7.87 19.64 7.92
N PHE A 100 -8.87 18.92 8.45
CA PHE A 100 -8.67 17.78 9.35
C PHE A 100 -9.74 16.72 9.12
N ASP A 101 -9.33 15.48 8.94
CA ASP A 101 -10.21 14.34 8.70
C ASP A 101 -10.52 13.63 10.01
N THR A 102 -11.79 13.31 10.22
CA THR A 102 -12.27 12.49 11.34
C THR A 102 -13.57 11.79 10.96
N ALA A 103 -14.22 11.16 11.90
CA ALA A 103 -15.50 10.52 11.70
C ALA A 103 -16.53 11.01 12.71
N VAL A 104 -17.81 11.01 12.32
CA VAL A 104 -18.93 11.43 13.16
C VAL A 104 -20.10 10.46 13.01
N THR A 105 -21.03 10.54 13.96
CA THR A 105 -22.32 9.86 13.85
C THR A 105 -23.37 10.84 13.29
N ILE A 106 -24.04 10.46 12.20
CA ILE A 106 -25.20 11.21 11.70
C ILE A 106 -26.46 10.50 12.14
N GLY A 107 -27.35 11.26 12.79
CA GLY A 107 -28.69 10.81 13.16
C GLY A 107 -29.69 11.09 12.05
N PHE A 108 -30.47 10.07 11.70
CA PHE A 108 -31.65 10.13 10.83
C PHE A 108 -32.88 9.64 11.59
N GLU A 109 -34.06 9.85 11.04
CA GLU A 109 -35.35 9.37 11.63
C GLU A 109 -35.34 7.85 11.90
N ASN A 110 -34.66 7.08 11.06
CA ASN A 110 -34.63 5.61 11.11
C ASN A 110 -33.35 5.00 11.71
N GLY A 111 -32.48 5.80 12.37
CA GLY A 111 -31.27 5.29 12.98
C GLY A 111 -30.07 6.22 12.88
N THR A 112 -28.92 5.69 13.23
CA THR A 112 -27.64 6.41 13.18
C THR A 112 -26.69 5.78 12.17
N GLU A 113 -25.92 6.61 11.48
CA GLU A 113 -24.88 6.19 10.52
C GLU A 113 -23.55 6.81 10.91
N HIS A 114 -22.48 6.02 10.85
CA HIS A 114 -21.10 6.51 11.01
C HIS A 114 -20.56 6.97 9.68
N VAL A 115 -20.19 8.23 9.57
CA VAL A 115 -19.70 8.85 8.34
C VAL A 115 -18.38 9.57 8.54
N ASN A 116 -17.67 9.72 7.46
CA ASN A 116 -16.40 10.43 7.44
C ASN A 116 -16.64 11.92 7.21
N VAL A 117 -16.04 12.74 8.06
CA VAL A 117 -16.15 14.20 7.99
C VAL A 117 -14.77 14.83 7.77
N GLU A 118 -14.73 15.81 6.92
CA GLU A 118 -13.58 16.68 6.73
C GLU A 118 -13.94 18.07 7.29
N MET A 119 -13.26 18.48 8.37
CA MET A 119 -13.34 19.86 8.86
C MET A 119 -12.42 20.73 8.01
N VAL A 120 -12.93 21.83 7.47
CA VAL A 120 -12.20 22.68 6.53
C VAL A 120 -12.31 24.15 6.90
N SER A 121 -11.27 24.95 6.61
CA SER A 121 -11.34 26.41 6.71
C SER A 121 -12.36 26.98 5.73
N GLY A 122 -12.94 28.14 6.04
CA GLY A 122 -14.00 28.74 5.21
C GLY A 122 -13.57 29.03 3.77
N ASN A 123 -12.29 29.29 3.53
CA ASN A 123 -11.74 29.57 2.21
C ASN A 123 -11.35 28.29 1.42
N TYR A 124 -11.59 27.11 1.94
CA TYR A 124 -11.18 25.81 1.36
C TYR A 124 -11.64 25.65 -0.10
N PHE A 125 -12.93 25.81 -0.36
CA PHE A 125 -13.50 25.65 -1.70
C PHE A 125 -13.04 26.74 -2.66
N GLN A 126 -12.90 27.99 -2.16
CA GLN A 126 -12.41 29.11 -2.92
C GLN A 126 -10.94 28.92 -3.33
N ALA A 127 -10.09 28.49 -2.38
CA ALA A 127 -8.67 28.21 -2.62
C ALA A 127 -8.47 27.07 -3.65
N LEU A 128 -9.33 26.05 -3.62
CA LEU A 128 -9.33 24.95 -4.58
C LEU A 128 -10.05 25.27 -5.88
N ARG A 129 -10.77 26.40 -5.93
CA ARG A 129 -11.56 26.83 -7.09
C ARG A 129 -12.63 25.80 -7.49
N VAL A 130 -13.29 25.22 -6.47
CA VAL A 130 -14.34 24.20 -6.60
C VAL A 130 -15.69 24.82 -6.25
N GLY A 131 -16.64 24.73 -7.16
CA GLY A 131 -18.00 25.21 -6.95
C GLY A 131 -18.96 24.13 -6.40
N PRO A 132 -20.20 24.49 -6.12
CA PRO A 132 -21.25 23.55 -5.75
C PRO A 132 -21.85 22.83 -6.97
N ALA A 133 -22.42 21.63 -6.75
CA ALA A 133 -23.36 21.00 -7.68
C ALA A 133 -24.77 21.58 -7.50
N ILE A 134 -25.19 21.76 -6.24
CA ILE A 134 -26.43 22.43 -5.83
C ILE A 134 -26.20 23.21 -4.54
N GLY A 135 -26.99 24.23 -4.29
CA GLY A 135 -26.85 25.10 -3.12
C GLY A 135 -25.58 25.93 -3.14
N ARG A 136 -24.88 26.05 -2.04
CA ARG A 136 -23.60 26.77 -1.92
C ARG A 136 -22.51 25.94 -1.26
N VAL A 137 -21.26 26.32 -1.43
CA VAL A 137 -20.11 25.83 -0.65
C VAL A 137 -19.72 26.85 0.44
N PHE A 138 -18.77 26.52 1.31
CA PHE A 138 -18.32 27.45 2.35
C PHE A 138 -17.59 28.66 1.80
N SER A 139 -17.73 29.76 2.52
CA SER A 139 -16.96 31.00 2.32
C SER A 139 -16.44 31.52 3.67
N PRO A 140 -15.33 32.27 3.69
CA PRO A 140 -14.78 32.82 4.94
C PRO A 140 -15.78 33.69 5.69
N GLU A 141 -16.55 34.50 4.97
CA GLU A 141 -17.50 35.46 5.53
C GLU A 141 -18.69 34.78 6.19
N ALA A 142 -19.18 33.69 5.60
CA ALA A 142 -20.41 33.01 6.03
C ALA A 142 -20.16 31.85 7.00
N ASP A 143 -18.95 31.25 7.00
CA ASP A 143 -18.76 29.95 7.63
C ASP A 143 -17.53 29.84 8.57
N ASP A 144 -16.66 30.87 8.69
CA ASP A 144 -15.39 30.75 9.45
C ASP A 144 -15.14 31.91 10.45
N ARG A 145 -16.14 32.70 10.78
CA ARG A 145 -15.96 33.89 11.66
C ARG A 145 -16.29 33.65 13.12
N ILE A 146 -17.26 32.82 13.39
CA ILE A 146 -17.82 32.68 14.74
C ILE A 146 -17.57 31.27 15.26
N TYR A 147 -16.87 31.21 16.40
CA TYR A 147 -16.65 29.96 17.13
C TYR A 147 -17.98 29.27 17.46
N LYS A 148 -18.17 28.03 17.02
CA LYS A 148 -19.40 27.23 17.10
C LYS A 148 -20.63 27.88 16.44
N GLY A 149 -20.47 28.94 15.66
CA GLY A 149 -21.56 29.72 15.10
C GLY A 149 -22.05 29.34 13.72
N HIS A 150 -21.42 28.33 13.09
CA HIS A 150 -21.67 27.98 11.70
C HIS A 150 -22.07 26.50 11.53
N PRO A 151 -23.27 26.08 12.00
CA PRO A 151 -23.69 24.67 11.93
C PRO A 151 -24.11 24.26 10.51
N ASN A 152 -23.22 24.42 9.57
CA ASN A 152 -23.42 24.17 8.17
C ASN A 152 -22.69 22.89 7.72
N VAL A 153 -23.29 22.17 6.76
CA VAL A 153 -22.74 20.96 6.15
C VAL A 153 -22.78 21.09 4.65
N VAL A 154 -21.68 20.74 4.01
CA VAL A 154 -21.60 20.50 2.56
C VAL A 154 -21.44 19.00 2.33
N LEU A 155 -22.38 18.39 1.61
CA LEU A 155 -22.31 16.97 1.27
C LEU A 155 -21.29 16.77 0.15
N SER A 156 -20.60 15.62 0.14
CA SER A 156 -19.90 15.19 -1.07
C SER A 156 -20.91 14.76 -2.13
N TYR A 157 -20.58 14.95 -3.41
CA TYR A 157 -21.44 14.54 -4.53
C TYR A 157 -21.80 13.06 -4.46
N ARG A 158 -20.81 12.23 -4.09
CA ARG A 158 -21.00 10.78 -3.97
C ARG A 158 -21.98 10.41 -2.85
N TYR A 159 -21.87 11.03 -1.69
CA TYR A 159 -22.75 10.77 -0.56
C TYR A 159 -24.18 11.22 -0.86
N TRP A 160 -24.34 12.37 -1.51
CA TRP A 160 -25.61 12.83 -1.99
C TRP A 160 -26.30 11.86 -2.94
N VAL A 161 -25.57 11.35 -3.95
CA VAL A 161 -26.08 10.35 -4.88
C VAL A 161 -26.44 9.04 -4.18
N SER A 162 -25.56 8.51 -3.33
CA SER A 162 -25.73 7.19 -2.73
C SER A 162 -26.76 7.17 -1.59
N ARG A 163 -26.81 8.23 -0.77
CA ARG A 163 -27.64 8.26 0.45
C ARG A 163 -28.94 9.00 0.23
N PHE A 164 -28.94 10.04 -0.58
CA PHE A 164 -30.11 10.87 -0.81
C PHE A 164 -30.69 10.73 -2.23
N ALA A 165 -30.24 9.73 -3.02
CA ALA A 165 -30.71 9.45 -4.37
C ALA A 165 -30.74 10.68 -5.30
N SER A 166 -29.78 11.60 -5.10
CA SER A 166 -29.68 12.87 -5.84
C SER A 166 -30.90 13.81 -5.65
N ASP A 167 -31.59 13.73 -4.50
CA ASP A 167 -32.71 14.60 -4.19
C ASP A 167 -32.24 16.06 -4.02
N PRO A 168 -32.66 17.02 -4.90
CA PRO A 168 -32.23 18.40 -4.79
C PRO A 168 -32.81 19.13 -3.58
N THR A 169 -33.92 18.62 -3.00
CA THR A 169 -34.56 19.23 -1.81
C THR A 169 -33.79 18.98 -0.53
N VAL A 170 -32.63 18.32 -0.58
CA VAL A 170 -31.75 18.09 0.57
C VAL A 170 -31.16 19.40 1.12
N VAL A 171 -30.99 20.42 0.30
CA VAL A 171 -30.50 21.74 0.72
C VAL A 171 -31.53 22.42 1.62
N GLY A 172 -31.09 22.92 2.77
CA GLY A 172 -31.94 23.50 3.83
C GLY A 172 -32.44 22.47 4.85
N ARG A 173 -32.26 21.15 4.61
CA ARG A 173 -32.60 20.12 5.61
C ARG A 173 -31.59 20.13 6.75
N LYS A 174 -32.07 19.86 7.95
CA LYS A 174 -31.26 19.67 9.15
C LYS A 174 -30.96 18.19 9.36
N ILE A 175 -29.72 17.88 9.67
CA ILE A 175 -29.24 16.55 10.08
C ILE A 175 -28.58 16.66 11.46
N LEU A 176 -28.61 15.60 12.26
CA LEU A 176 -27.93 15.56 13.55
C LEU A 176 -26.50 15.02 13.34
N VAL A 177 -25.50 15.87 13.52
CA VAL A 177 -24.09 15.48 13.49
C VAL A 177 -23.60 15.44 14.94
N ASN A 178 -23.21 14.26 15.43
CA ASN A 178 -22.88 14.04 16.85
C ASN A 178 -23.98 14.62 17.77
N ASN A 179 -25.22 14.30 17.45
CA ASN A 179 -26.41 14.79 18.17
C ASN A 179 -26.55 16.33 18.22
N TYR A 180 -25.94 17.05 17.28
CA TYR A 180 -26.03 18.48 17.09
C TYR A 180 -26.71 18.84 15.76
N PRO A 181 -27.76 19.67 15.74
CA PRO A 181 -28.46 19.99 14.50
C PRO A 181 -27.58 20.89 13.60
N MET A 182 -27.31 20.43 12.37
CA MET A 182 -26.59 21.17 11.36
C MET A 182 -27.39 21.20 10.07
N GLU A 183 -27.29 22.29 9.31
CA GLU A 183 -28.03 22.51 8.06
C GLU A 183 -27.19 22.13 6.84
N ILE A 184 -27.76 21.38 5.93
CA ILE A 184 -27.14 21.09 4.63
C ILE A 184 -27.27 22.32 3.75
N VAL A 185 -26.16 23.04 3.49
CA VAL A 185 -26.15 24.27 2.68
C VAL A 185 -25.84 24.01 1.20
N GLY A 186 -25.34 22.83 0.86
CA GLY A 186 -25.09 22.47 -0.53
C GLY A 186 -24.37 21.14 -0.69
N VAL A 187 -24.04 20.84 -1.95
CA VAL A 187 -23.33 19.63 -2.38
C VAL A 187 -22.13 20.08 -3.23
N SER A 188 -20.96 19.52 -2.96
CA SER A 188 -19.74 19.83 -3.75
C SER A 188 -19.83 19.32 -5.19
N ALA A 189 -19.05 19.92 -6.10
CA ALA A 189 -19.03 19.57 -7.51
C ALA A 189 -18.79 18.08 -7.78
N PRO A 190 -19.39 17.51 -8.85
CA PRO A 190 -19.12 16.14 -9.25
C PRO A 190 -17.65 15.96 -9.60
N GLY A 191 -17.08 14.79 -9.24
CA GLY A 191 -15.67 14.48 -9.47
C GLY A 191 -14.70 15.04 -8.44
N PHE A 192 -15.11 15.97 -7.58
CA PHE A 192 -14.30 16.46 -6.48
C PHE A 192 -14.46 15.57 -5.23
N ALA A 193 -13.40 14.90 -4.86
CA ALA A 193 -13.37 13.98 -3.70
C ALA A 193 -12.70 14.60 -2.46
N GLY A 194 -11.93 15.67 -2.61
CA GLY A 194 -11.09 16.27 -1.58
C GLY A 194 -9.63 16.27 -1.99
N LEU A 195 -8.74 16.41 -1.02
CA LEU A 195 -7.29 16.44 -1.24
C LEU A 195 -6.64 15.05 -1.14
N ASP A 196 -7.35 14.02 -0.70
CA ASP A 196 -6.86 12.63 -0.72
C ASP A 196 -7.42 11.88 -1.94
N PRO A 197 -6.59 11.42 -2.89
CA PRO A 197 -7.05 10.69 -4.07
C PRO A 197 -7.65 9.31 -3.76
N ALA A 198 -7.32 8.74 -2.60
CA ALA A 198 -7.82 7.43 -2.19
C ALA A 198 -9.07 7.50 -1.31
N TYR A 199 -9.39 8.67 -0.77
CA TYR A 199 -10.40 8.86 0.25
C TYR A 199 -11.31 10.04 -0.11
N SER A 200 -12.62 9.88 0.09
CA SER A 200 -13.58 10.98 0.02
C SER A 200 -14.37 11.06 1.31
N PRO A 201 -14.38 12.22 1.97
CA PRO A 201 -15.32 12.43 3.07
C PRO A 201 -16.76 12.37 2.56
N ASP A 202 -17.67 11.94 3.43
CA ASP A 202 -19.09 11.93 3.12
C ASP A 202 -19.67 13.35 3.26
N ILE A 203 -19.20 14.07 4.30
CA ILE A 203 -19.61 15.45 4.57
C ILE A 203 -18.40 16.33 4.88
N ARG A 204 -18.56 17.63 4.69
CA ARG A 204 -17.62 18.66 5.14
C ARG A 204 -18.31 19.63 6.07
N VAL A 205 -17.58 20.09 7.08
CA VAL A 205 -18.04 21.06 8.06
C VAL A 205 -17.01 22.16 8.26
N PRO A 206 -17.41 23.37 8.65
CA PRO A 206 -16.47 24.45 8.97
C PRO A 206 -15.60 24.08 10.16
N ILE A 207 -14.32 24.44 10.10
CA ILE A 207 -13.34 24.11 11.13
C ILE A 207 -13.68 24.73 12.50
N GLN A 208 -14.42 25.86 12.53
CA GLN A 208 -14.92 26.49 13.74
C GLN A 208 -15.93 25.61 14.50
N MET A 209 -16.47 24.57 13.86
CA MET A 209 -17.35 23.58 14.49
C MET A 209 -16.57 22.45 15.18
N LYS A 210 -15.24 22.51 15.24
CA LYS A 210 -14.40 21.45 15.85
C LYS A 210 -14.88 20.99 17.22
N PRO A 211 -15.26 21.87 18.17
CA PRO A 211 -15.74 21.41 19.49
C PRO A 211 -17.06 20.62 19.46
N VAL A 212 -17.80 20.69 18.36
CA VAL A 212 -19.00 19.88 18.10
C VAL A 212 -18.63 18.54 17.48
N ILE A 213 -17.66 18.57 16.56
CA ILE A 213 -17.22 17.40 15.78
C ILE A 213 -16.34 16.47 16.64
N THR A 214 -15.45 17.06 17.46
CA THR A 214 -14.57 16.31 18.39
C THR A 214 -14.83 16.78 19.83
N PRO A 215 -15.95 16.38 20.46
CA PRO A 215 -16.27 16.76 21.83
C PRO A 215 -15.16 16.33 22.78
N GLY A 216 -14.75 17.24 23.68
CA GLY A 216 -13.64 17.00 24.59
C GLY A 216 -12.23 17.26 24.04
N TRP A 217 -12.12 17.60 22.74
CA TRP A 217 -10.87 17.99 22.11
C TRP A 217 -11.08 19.18 21.17
N ASP A 218 -11.01 20.39 21.70
CA ASP A 218 -11.17 21.64 20.94
C ASP A 218 -9.87 22.08 20.28
N ASP A 219 -8.90 22.51 21.08
CA ASP A 219 -7.55 22.92 20.71
C ASP A 219 -7.44 23.95 19.56
N LEU A 220 -8.53 24.70 19.26
CA LEU A 220 -8.50 25.76 18.24
C LEU A 220 -7.58 26.93 18.65
N GLY A 221 -7.45 27.21 19.95
CA GLY A 221 -6.55 28.22 20.48
C GLY A 221 -5.19 27.71 20.90
N GLU A 222 -4.94 26.41 20.88
CA GLU A 222 -3.78 25.76 21.48
C GLU A 222 -2.61 25.62 20.48
N ARG A 223 -1.55 26.40 20.67
CA ARG A 223 -0.36 26.38 19.81
C ARG A 223 0.47 25.11 19.92
N ARG A 224 0.39 24.42 21.06
CA ARG A 224 1.08 23.14 21.29
C ARG A 224 0.33 21.93 20.75
N SER A 225 -0.87 22.12 20.20
CA SER A 225 -1.66 21.04 19.60
C SER A 225 -1.58 21.11 18.07
N GLN A 226 -0.90 20.15 17.49
CA GLN A 226 -0.71 20.04 16.05
C GLN A 226 -1.66 18.99 15.48
N TRP A 227 -2.65 19.43 14.71
CA TRP A 227 -3.70 18.55 14.19
C TRP A 227 -4.17 18.91 12.78
N PRO A 228 -4.36 20.18 12.35
CA PRO A 228 -4.76 20.47 10.98
C PRO A 228 -3.59 20.34 10.02
N LYS A 229 -3.91 19.88 8.82
CA LYS A 229 -3.01 19.90 7.68
C LYS A 229 -3.20 21.21 6.94
N VAL A 230 -2.13 21.90 6.66
CA VAL A 230 -2.14 23.21 6.01
C VAL A 230 -1.68 23.07 4.57
N PHE A 231 -2.50 23.64 3.70
CA PHE A 231 -2.24 23.73 2.26
C PHE A 231 -2.26 25.20 1.83
N ALA A 232 -1.62 25.46 0.70
CA ALA A 232 -1.64 26.79 0.13
C ALA A 232 -1.60 26.74 -1.40
N ARG A 233 -2.05 27.82 -2.02
CA ARG A 233 -1.88 28.07 -3.45
C ARG A 233 -0.77 29.10 -3.66
N LEU A 234 0.26 28.74 -4.41
CA LEU A 234 1.36 29.64 -4.75
C LEU A 234 0.86 30.81 -5.61
N LYS A 235 1.36 32.02 -5.37
CA LYS A 235 1.20 33.15 -6.28
C LYS A 235 1.93 32.89 -7.61
N PRO A 236 1.48 33.47 -8.72
CA PRO A 236 2.21 33.39 -9.99
C PRO A 236 3.67 33.87 -9.83
N GLY A 237 4.60 33.07 -10.37
CA GLY A 237 6.03 33.38 -10.31
C GLY A 237 6.79 32.80 -9.11
N TYR A 238 6.12 32.27 -8.10
CA TYR A 238 6.77 31.56 -7.01
C TYR A 238 6.93 30.07 -7.34
N THR A 239 8.11 29.53 -7.00
CA THR A 239 8.38 28.08 -6.95
C THR A 239 8.26 27.57 -5.51
N VAL A 240 8.21 26.26 -5.33
CA VAL A 240 8.19 25.62 -4.00
C VAL A 240 9.39 26.07 -3.15
N GLU A 241 10.57 26.13 -3.77
CA GLU A 241 11.82 26.55 -3.11
C GLU A 241 11.79 28.02 -2.69
N SER A 242 11.34 28.93 -3.59
CA SER A 242 11.24 30.35 -3.27
C SER A 242 10.17 30.63 -2.21
N ALA A 243 9.05 29.91 -2.24
CA ALA A 243 8.02 30.01 -1.22
C ALA A 243 8.51 29.52 0.15
N ARG A 244 9.24 28.39 0.20
CA ARG A 244 9.86 27.90 1.43
C ARG A 244 10.88 28.91 1.99
N ALA A 245 11.73 29.47 1.15
CA ALA A 245 12.70 30.48 1.55
C ALA A 245 12.03 31.74 2.09
N SER A 246 10.96 32.23 1.46
CA SER A 246 10.16 33.37 1.91
C SER A 246 9.42 33.09 3.24
N LEU A 247 8.96 31.86 3.46
CA LEU A 247 8.19 31.50 4.67
C LEU A 247 9.08 31.27 5.90
N GLN A 248 10.34 30.86 5.73
CA GLN A 248 11.24 30.51 6.83
C GLN A 248 11.47 31.62 7.86
N PRO A 249 11.69 32.92 7.47
CA PRO A 249 11.80 34.01 8.42
C PRO A 249 10.53 34.25 9.23
N LEU A 250 9.37 34.18 8.59
CA LEU A 250 8.07 34.28 9.26
C LEU A 250 7.89 33.15 10.27
N PHE A 251 8.22 31.93 9.88
CA PHE A 251 8.16 30.78 10.76
C PHE A 251 9.03 30.94 12.02
N HIS A 252 10.26 31.46 11.87
CA HIS A 252 11.12 31.77 13.02
C HIS A 252 10.54 32.85 13.94
N GLN A 253 9.88 33.88 13.39
CA GLN A 253 9.17 34.87 14.20
C GLN A 253 8.02 34.24 14.99
N ILE A 254 7.27 33.32 14.36
CA ILE A 254 6.19 32.60 15.05
C ILE A 254 6.77 31.74 16.19
N LEU A 255 7.86 31.01 15.97
CA LEU A 255 8.52 30.23 17.01
C LEU A 255 9.01 31.11 18.18
N GLN A 256 9.51 32.33 17.90
CA GLN A 256 9.90 33.28 18.94
C GLN A 256 8.71 33.75 19.76
N GLN A 257 7.56 33.98 19.13
CA GLN A 257 6.31 34.32 19.83
C GLN A 257 5.82 33.15 20.70
N GLU A 258 5.78 31.95 20.13
CA GLU A 258 5.37 30.75 20.85
C GLU A 258 6.25 30.45 22.07
N ALA A 259 7.56 30.67 21.96
CA ALA A 259 8.51 30.44 23.06
C ALA A 259 8.33 31.40 24.25
N GLN A 260 7.57 32.50 24.09
CA GLN A 260 7.24 33.45 25.15
C GLN A 260 5.95 33.07 25.90
N GLU A 261 5.16 32.14 25.34
CA GLU A 261 3.96 31.68 26.02
C GLU A 261 4.31 30.89 27.29
N GLU A 262 3.50 31.01 28.33
CA GLU A 262 3.70 30.39 29.65
C GLU A 262 3.92 28.86 29.50
N ALA A 263 3.16 28.23 28.62
CA ALA A 263 3.24 26.80 28.35
C ALA A 263 4.59 26.30 27.80
N LEU A 264 5.39 27.19 27.19
CA LEU A 264 6.69 26.88 26.59
C LEU A 264 7.87 27.57 27.31
N SER A 265 7.57 28.50 28.22
CA SER A 265 8.60 29.25 28.98
C SER A 265 9.47 28.36 29.86
N GLY A 266 8.96 27.22 30.32
CA GLY A 266 9.62 26.23 31.16
C GLY A 266 10.48 25.19 30.43
N MET A 267 10.68 25.32 29.10
CA MET A 267 11.52 24.37 28.36
C MET A 267 12.97 24.36 28.86
N SER A 268 13.57 23.17 28.96
CA SER A 268 15.00 23.02 29.19
C SER A 268 15.83 23.65 28.07
N PRO A 269 17.09 24.09 28.32
CA PRO A 269 17.97 24.66 27.30
C PRO A 269 18.14 23.75 26.07
N TYR A 270 18.13 22.44 26.27
CA TYR A 270 18.22 21.44 25.21
C TYR A 270 17.01 21.47 24.29
N TRP A 271 15.82 21.37 24.85
CA TRP A 271 14.57 21.39 24.11
C TRP A 271 14.32 22.73 23.43
N ARG A 272 14.69 23.83 24.11
CA ARG A 272 14.63 25.17 23.52
C ARG A 272 15.52 25.31 22.29
N ASN A 273 16.72 24.74 22.32
CA ASN A 273 17.64 24.72 21.18
C ASN A 273 17.05 23.90 20.01
N LEU A 274 16.47 22.72 20.28
CA LEU A 274 15.82 21.91 19.26
C LEU A 274 14.58 22.61 18.66
N PHE A 275 13.76 23.26 19.52
CA PHE A 275 12.60 24.02 19.11
C PHE A 275 12.95 25.10 18.08
N PHE A 276 14.00 25.89 18.33
CA PHE A 276 14.46 26.93 17.40
C PHE A 276 15.21 26.40 16.16
N LYS A 277 15.66 25.15 16.17
CA LYS A 277 16.23 24.49 14.98
C LYS A 277 15.19 23.99 13.99
N ARG A 278 13.93 24.00 14.38
CA ARG A 278 12.81 23.61 13.48
C ARG A 278 12.81 24.45 12.21
N ARG A 279 12.42 23.83 11.13
CA ARG A 279 12.29 24.45 9.81
C ARG A 279 10.88 24.24 9.28
N VAL A 280 10.41 25.17 8.45
CA VAL A 280 9.18 24.95 7.71
C VAL A 280 9.48 24.17 6.44
N GLN A 281 8.69 23.17 6.15
CA GLN A 281 8.69 22.42 4.90
C GLN A 281 7.55 22.91 4.01
N VAL A 282 7.85 23.03 2.73
CA VAL A 282 6.85 23.30 1.68
C VAL A 282 7.10 22.27 0.60
N GLU A 283 6.10 21.47 0.30
CA GLU A 283 6.16 20.43 -0.74
C GLU A 283 4.98 20.55 -1.70
N THR A 284 5.15 20.05 -2.92
CA THR A 284 4.04 20.03 -3.88
C THR A 284 2.88 19.20 -3.39
N ALA A 285 1.67 19.73 -3.50
CA ALA A 285 0.41 19.05 -3.24
C ALA A 285 -0.43 18.89 -4.52
N ALA A 286 0.18 18.94 -5.69
CA ALA A 286 -0.49 18.79 -6.97
C ALA A 286 -1.28 17.47 -7.10
N THR A 287 -0.77 16.41 -6.48
CA THR A 287 -1.42 15.09 -6.40
C THR A 287 -2.17 14.88 -5.08
N GLY A 288 -2.33 15.93 -4.25
CA GLY A 288 -2.92 15.89 -2.91
C GLY A 288 -2.03 15.25 -1.85
N TYR A 289 -2.60 15.04 -0.67
CA TYR A 289 -1.95 14.32 0.44
C TYR A 289 -2.75 13.08 0.79
N SER A 290 -2.10 11.92 0.90
CA SER A 290 -2.74 10.66 1.20
C SER A 290 -1.83 9.76 2.04
N LEU A 291 -2.30 9.35 3.21
CA LEU A 291 -1.65 8.33 4.04
C LEU A 291 -1.61 6.97 3.30
N THR A 292 -2.63 6.68 2.49
CA THR A 292 -2.67 5.49 1.63
C THR A 292 -1.52 5.52 0.63
N ARG A 293 -1.25 6.68 0.00
CA ARG A 293 -0.10 6.85 -0.90
C ARG A 293 1.21 6.62 -0.15
N GLU A 294 1.42 7.26 0.98
CA GLU A 294 2.65 7.11 1.76
C GLU A 294 2.90 5.64 2.12
N ARG A 295 1.86 4.92 2.49
CA ARG A 295 1.93 3.51 2.87
C ARG A 295 2.21 2.58 1.68
N TYR A 296 1.58 2.80 0.52
CA TYR A 296 1.62 1.86 -0.61
C TYR A 296 2.56 2.27 -1.74
N SER A 297 3.07 3.51 -1.81
CA SER A 297 3.88 3.99 -2.95
C SER A 297 5.11 3.13 -3.20
N THR A 298 5.91 2.85 -2.18
CA THR A 298 7.12 2.02 -2.31
C THR A 298 6.76 0.61 -2.79
N ALA A 299 5.69 0.02 -2.24
CA ALA A 299 5.19 -1.28 -2.66
C ALA A 299 4.79 -1.30 -4.14
N LEU A 300 4.05 -0.28 -4.59
CA LEU A 300 3.61 -0.16 -5.99
C LEU A 300 4.79 0.02 -6.96
N PHE A 301 5.83 0.78 -6.59
CA PHE A 301 7.04 0.90 -7.41
C PHE A 301 7.81 -0.42 -7.50
N VAL A 302 7.95 -1.16 -6.41
CA VAL A 302 8.57 -2.50 -6.42
C VAL A 302 7.76 -3.45 -7.31
N LEU A 303 6.44 -3.48 -7.16
CA LEU A 303 5.55 -4.31 -7.96
C LEU A 303 5.58 -3.90 -9.45
N MET A 304 5.68 -2.61 -9.76
CA MET A 304 5.82 -2.13 -11.13
C MET A 304 7.14 -2.59 -11.75
N GLY A 305 8.24 -2.57 -10.98
CA GLY A 305 9.52 -3.15 -11.39
C GLY A 305 9.41 -4.64 -11.69
N MET A 306 8.77 -5.41 -10.81
CA MET A 306 8.54 -6.85 -11.00
C MET A 306 7.65 -7.14 -12.22
N ALA A 307 6.58 -6.37 -12.43
CA ALA A 307 5.74 -6.47 -13.62
C ALA A 307 6.52 -6.16 -14.90
N GLY A 308 7.41 -5.16 -14.87
CA GLY A 308 8.35 -4.87 -15.96
C GLY A 308 9.27 -6.04 -16.29
N LEU A 309 9.78 -6.75 -15.28
CA LEU A 309 10.59 -7.96 -15.48
C LEU A 309 9.77 -9.09 -16.14
N ILE A 310 8.50 -9.28 -15.74
CA ILE A 310 7.59 -10.25 -16.39
C ILE A 310 7.39 -9.89 -17.86
N LEU A 311 7.20 -8.60 -18.17
CA LEU A 311 7.08 -8.14 -19.53
C LEU A 311 8.33 -8.47 -20.35
N LEU A 312 9.53 -8.25 -19.80
CA LEU A 312 10.79 -8.61 -20.45
C LEU A 312 10.91 -10.13 -20.71
N VAL A 313 10.49 -10.97 -19.76
CA VAL A 313 10.41 -12.42 -19.93
C VAL A 313 9.42 -12.78 -21.06
N SER A 314 8.23 -12.17 -21.06
CA SER A 314 7.23 -12.38 -22.12
C SER A 314 7.74 -11.96 -23.49
N CYS A 315 8.42 -10.83 -23.57
CA CYS A 315 9.04 -10.32 -24.79
C CYS A 315 10.16 -11.25 -25.31
N SER A 316 10.98 -11.77 -24.40
CA SER A 316 12.02 -12.75 -24.74
C SER A 316 11.42 -14.02 -25.33
N ASN A 317 10.28 -14.48 -24.80
CA ASN A 317 9.55 -15.63 -25.34
C ASN A 317 9.06 -15.36 -26.77
N VAL A 318 8.41 -14.23 -26.99
CA VAL A 318 7.88 -13.86 -28.32
C VAL A 318 9.02 -13.65 -29.33
N ALA A 319 10.11 -12.98 -28.92
CA ALA A 319 11.30 -12.82 -29.76
C ALA A 319 11.89 -14.17 -30.15
N SER A 320 12.05 -15.10 -29.21
CA SER A 320 12.55 -16.45 -29.45
C SER A 320 11.67 -17.23 -30.44
N LEU A 321 10.36 -17.12 -30.30
CA LEU A 321 9.36 -17.72 -31.19
C LEU A 321 9.40 -17.10 -32.60
N LEU A 322 9.51 -15.76 -32.69
CA LEU A 322 9.65 -15.07 -33.99
C LEU A 322 10.93 -15.41 -34.72
N ILE A 323 12.07 -15.52 -34.00
CA ILE A 323 13.34 -15.96 -34.59
C ILE A 323 13.23 -17.40 -35.10
N ALA A 324 12.62 -18.32 -34.36
CA ALA A 324 12.38 -19.69 -34.79
C ALA A 324 11.55 -19.73 -36.08
N ARG A 325 10.51 -18.91 -36.16
CA ARG A 325 9.64 -18.80 -37.34
C ARG A 325 10.33 -18.16 -38.54
N ALA A 326 11.20 -17.16 -38.32
CA ALA A 326 11.96 -16.54 -39.38
C ALA A 326 12.89 -17.55 -40.06
N VAL A 327 13.50 -18.47 -39.29
CA VAL A 327 14.36 -19.54 -39.83
C VAL A 327 13.56 -20.51 -40.70
N THR A 328 12.34 -20.90 -40.31
CA THR A 328 11.50 -21.80 -41.12
C THR A 328 11.01 -21.15 -42.42
N ARG A 329 10.95 -19.80 -42.47
CA ARG A 329 10.54 -19.02 -43.66
C ARG A 329 11.75 -18.50 -44.48
N GLN A 330 12.95 -18.93 -44.17
CA GLN A 330 14.15 -18.39 -44.77
C GLN A 330 14.16 -18.58 -46.31
N LYS A 331 13.68 -19.73 -46.80
CA LYS A 331 13.51 -20.00 -48.27
C LYS A 331 12.53 -19.01 -48.91
N GLU A 332 11.37 -18.79 -48.28
CA GLU A 332 10.35 -17.84 -48.77
C GLU A 332 10.91 -16.41 -48.84
N ILE A 333 11.65 -15.97 -47.80
CA ILE A 333 12.29 -14.66 -47.76
C ILE A 333 13.39 -14.53 -48.80
N ALA A 334 14.22 -15.55 -49.01
CA ALA A 334 15.27 -15.58 -50.03
C ALA A 334 14.70 -15.47 -51.45
N VAL A 335 13.61 -16.21 -51.74
CA VAL A 335 12.94 -16.14 -53.06
C VAL A 335 12.37 -14.72 -53.29
N ARG A 336 11.73 -14.11 -52.27
CA ARG A 336 11.20 -12.74 -52.41
C ARG A 336 12.29 -11.70 -52.63
N LEU A 337 13.45 -11.85 -51.95
CA LEU A 337 14.62 -10.98 -52.16
C LEU A 337 15.19 -11.18 -53.59
N ALA A 338 15.24 -12.43 -54.07
CA ALA A 338 15.72 -12.74 -55.42
C ALA A 338 14.84 -12.17 -56.55
N ILE A 339 13.54 -12.06 -56.31
CA ILE A 339 12.54 -11.43 -57.22
C ILE A 339 12.53 -9.89 -57.08
N GLY A 340 13.40 -9.30 -56.23
CA GLY A 340 13.58 -7.84 -56.13
C GLY A 340 12.78 -7.16 -55.01
N ALA A 341 12.21 -7.89 -54.05
CA ALA A 341 11.58 -7.28 -52.89
C ALA A 341 12.61 -6.53 -52.03
N GLY A 342 12.37 -5.26 -51.77
CA GLY A 342 13.24 -4.41 -50.91
C GLY A 342 13.34 -4.91 -49.48
N ARG A 343 14.53 -4.93 -48.88
CA ARG A 343 14.77 -5.31 -47.48
C ARG A 343 13.95 -4.52 -46.50
N LYS A 344 13.73 -3.21 -46.74
CA LYS A 344 12.88 -2.33 -45.90
C LYS A 344 11.42 -2.77 -45.90
N THR A 345 10.89 -3.21 -47.03
CA THR A 345 9.52 -3.72 -47.18
C THR A 345 9.30 -5.02 -46.41
N LEU A 346 10.27 -5.95 -46.48
CA LEU A 346 10.24 -7.21 -45.72
C LEU A 346 10.34 -6.96 -44.21
N MET A 347 11.22 -6.06 -43.77
CA MET A 347 11.31 -5.62 -42.37
C MET A 347 9.97 -5.03 -41.90
N GLY A 348 9.34 -4.16 -42.70
CA GLY A 348 8.05 -3.59 -42.37
C GLY A 348 6.95 -4.64 -42.19
N HIS A 349 6.92 -5.70 -43.01
CA HIS A 349 5.96 -6.79 -42.85
C HIS A 349 6.19 -7.58 -41.55
N LEU A 350 7.46 -7.88 -41.18
CA LEU A 350 7.81 -8.61 -39.96
C LEU A 350 7.51 -7.75 -38.69
N LEU A 351 7.83 -6.47 -38.73
CA LEU A 351 7.50 -5.54 -37.65
C LEU A 351 5.98 -5.39 -37.47
N MET A 352 5.22 -5.29 -38.57
CA MET A 352 3.76 -5.26 -38.54
C MET A 352 3.17 -6.52 -37.88
N GLU A 353 3.73 -7.70 -38.19
CA GLU A 353 3.35 -8.97 -37.56
C GLU A 353 3.56 -8.89 -36.02
N SER A 354 4.71 -8.38 -35.58
CA SER A 354 5.06 -8.23 -34.15
C SER A 354 4.14 -7.21 -33.45
N VAL A 355 3.88 -6.05 -34.07
CA VAL A 355 3.01 -5.01 -33.53
C VAL A 355 1.58 -5.51 -33.41
N LEU A 356 1.05 -6.22 -34.40
CA LEU A 356 -0.30 -6.78 -34.34
C LEU A 356 -0.43 -7.85 -33.26
N LEU A 357 0.59 -8.69 -33.04
CA LEU A 357 0.63 -9.64 -31.92
C LEU A 357 0.63 -8.90 -30.58
N SER A 358 1.41 -7.82 -30.45
CA SER A 358 1.47 -7.03 -29.21
C SER A 358 0.16 -6.30 -28.94
N LEU A 359 -0.49 -5.75 -29.94
CA LEU A 359 -1.82 -5.13 -29.81
C LEU A 359 -2.90 -6.15 -29.43
N ALA A 360 -2.88 -7.34 -30.03
CA ALA A 360 -3.78 -8.43 -29.64
C ALA A 360 -3.52 -8.89 -28.19
N GLY A 361 -2.25 -8.98 -27.80
CA GLY A 361 -1.84 -9.24 -26.42
C GLY A 361 -2.28 -8.14 -25.46
N ALA A 362 -2.16 -6.85 -25.85
CA ALA A 362 -2.63 -5.73 -25.05
C ALA A 362 -4.15 -5.72 -24.86
N ALA A 363 -4.92 -6.01 -25.91
CA ALA A 363 -6.37 -6.08 -25.83
C ALA A 363 -6.82 -7.16 -24.85
N LEU A 364 -6.24 -8.36 -24.93
CA LEU A 364 -6.52 -9.44 -23.97
C LEU A 364 -5.96 -9.10 -22.56
N GLY A 365 -4.76 -8.50 -22.47
CA GLY A 365 -4.14 -8.07 -21.25
C GLY A 365 -4.96 -7.00 -20.52
N LEU A 366 -5.62 -6.09 -21.25
CA LEU A 366 -6.51 -5.07 -20.70
C LEU A 366 -7.74 -5.70 -20.04
N LEU A 367 -8.33 -6.73 -20.66
CA LEU A 367 -9.44 -7.48 -20.07
C LEU A 367 -9.00 -8.21 -18.77
N LEU A 368 -7.82 -8.83 -18.80
CA LEU A 368 -7.26 -9.50 -17.61
C LEU A 368 -6.89 -8.50 -16.52
N SER A 369 -6.43 -7.30 -16.88
CA SER A 369 -6.00 -6.28 -15.91
C SER A 369 -7.16 -5.76 -15.06
N GLU A 370 -8.37 -5.69 -15.58
CA GLU A 370 -9.54 -5.28 -14.79
C GLU A 370 -9.82 -6.27 -13.65
N TRP A 371 -9.78 -7.57 -13.92
CA TRP A 371 -9.96 -8.60 -12.90
C TRP A 371 -8.80 -8.62 -11.89
N ALA A 372 -7.57 -8.47 -12.38
CA ALA A 372 -6.40 -8.35 -11.52
C ALA A 372 -6.51 -7.12 -10.60
N THR A 373 -6.90 -5.96 -11.12
CA THR A 373 -7.07 -4.72 -10.33
C THR A 373 -8.19 -4.86 -9.30
N ARG A 374 -9.33 -5.50 -9.63
CA ARG A 374 -10.39 -5.80 -8.65
C ARG A 374 -9.87 -6.69 -7.53
N GLY A 375 -9.08 -7.72 -7.87
CA GLY A 375 -8.41 -8.58 -6.88
C GLY A 375 -7.46 -7.80 -5.98
N LEU A 376 -6.70 -6.84 -6.54
CA LEU A 376 -5.81 -5.96 -5.77
C LEU A 376 -6.60 -5.04 -4.81
N LEU A 377 -7.67 -4.44 -5.29
CA LEU A 377 -8.52 -3.56 -4.49
C LEU A 377 -9.16 -4.31 -3.31
N SER A 378 -9.52 -5.59 -3.49
CA SER A 378 -10.08 -6.41 -2.40
C SER A 378 -9.07 -6.75 -1.30
N MET A 379 -7.77 -6.57 -1.55
CA MET A 379 -6.71 -6.76 -0.54
C MET A 379 -6.46 -5.51 0.30
N LEU A 380 -6.95 -4.34 -0.14
CA LEU A 380 -6.83 -3.11 0.63
C LEU A 380 -7.81 -3.13 1.81
N PRO A 381 -7.41 -2.68 3.01
CA PRO A 381 -8.29 -2.69 4.18
C PRO A 381 -9.46 -1.72 3.99
N GLU A 382 -10.65 -2.18 4.34
CA GLU A 382 -11.85 -1.35 4.44
C GLU A 382 -11.78 -0.49 5.71
N ARG A 383 -10.97 0.57 5.71
CA ARG A 383 -10.91 1.51 6.84
C ARG A 383 -12.06 2.50 6.77
N GLY A 384 -13.32 2.06 6.94
CA GLY A 384 -14.47 2.96 7.06
C GLY A 384 -14.69 3.96 5.90
N ALA A 385 -13.67 4.17 5.10
CA ALA A 385 -13.65 5.03 3.94
C ALA A 385 -13.95 4.20 2.70
N ARG A 386 -14.94 4.60 1.94
CA ARG A 386 -15.19 4.03 0.62
C ARG A 386 -14.04 4.41 -0.28
N VAL A 387 -13.16 3.45 -0.56
CA VAL A 387 -12.02 3.64 -1.45
C VAL A 387 -12.50 4.14 -2.81
N LEU A 388 -11.93 5.26 -3.27
CA LEU A 388 -12.27 5.88 -4.55
C LEU A 388 -11.65 5.20 -5.76
N LEU A 389 -10.72 4.28 -5.51
CA LEU A 389 -9.98 3.60 -6.55
C LEU A 389 -10.90 2.74 -7.42
N ARG A 390 -10.75 2.88 -8.72
CA ARG A 390 -11.55 2.15 -9.72
C ARG A 390 -10.70 1.10 -10.41
N ALA A 391 -11.30 -0.05 -10.68
CA ALA A 391 -10.66 -1.10 -11.47
C ALA A 391 -10.80 -0.85 -12.99
N GLU A 392 -11.74 -0.03 -13.39
CA GLU A 392 -12.02 0.27 -14.80
C GLU A 392 -10.88 1.09 -15.41
N PRO A 393 -10.32 0.65 -16.55
CA PRO A 393 -9.25 1.36 -17.23
C PRO A 393 -9.78 2.68 -17.82
N ASP A 394 -9.14 3.78 -17.49
CA ASP A 394 -9.40 5.09 -18.07
C ASP A 394 -8.49 5.37 -19.29
N SER A 395 -8.63 6.58 -19.88
CA SER A 395 -7.86 6.97 -21.06
C SER A 395 -6.35 6.96 -20.86
N ARG A 396 -5.84 7.22 -19.63
CA ARG A 396 -4.41 7.19 -19.32
C ARG A 396 -3.89 5.75 -19.28
N VAL A 397 -4.65 4.85 -18.67
CA VAL A 397 -4.33 3.42 -18.62
C VAL A 397 -4.37 2.81 -20.02
N LEU A 398 -5.36 3.20 -20.86
CA LEU A 398 -5.43 2.79 -22.27
C LEU A 398 -4.20 3.28 -23.05
N LEU A 399 -3.84 4.55 -22.91
CA LEU A 399 -2.67 5.12 -23.58
C LEU A 399 -1.37 4.44 -23.15
N PHE A 400 -1.19 4.19 -21.85
CA PHE A 400 -0.07 3.44 -21.32
C PHE A 400 0.00 2.03 -21.92
N SER A 401 -1.11 1.30 -21.94
CA SER A 401 -1.16 -0.07 -22.48
C SER A 401 -0.83 -0.11 -23.96
N ILE A 402 -1.32 0.85 -24.74
CA ILE A 402 -0.99 0.99 -26.17
C ILE A 402 0.50 1.33 -26.34
N ALA A 403 1.03 2.27 -25.57
CA ALA A 403 2.44 2.64 -25.61
C ALA A 403 3.36 1.45 -25.30
N VAL A 404 3.04 0.68 -24.25
CA VAL A 404 3.77 -0.55 -23.89
C VAL A 404 3.67 -1.59 -25.00
N ALA A 405 2.50 -1.80 -25.59
CA ALA A 405 2.33 -2.75 -26.69
C ALA A 405 3.14 -2.35 -27.93
N LEU A 406 3.11 -1.07 -28.31
CA LEU A 406 3.90 -0.56 -29.45
C LEU A 406 5.40 -0.68 -29.17
N ALA A 407 5.86 -0.26 -27.99
CA ALA A 407 7.26 -0.38 -27.59
C ALA A 407 7.72 -1.85 -27.63
N THR A 408 6.94 -2.76 -27.06
CA THR A 408 7.18 -4.20 -27.07
C THR A 408 7.24 -4.75 -28.50
N GLY A 409 6.25 -4.47 -29.32
CA GLY A 409 6.17 -4.94 -30.71
C GLY A 409 7.33 -4.44 -31.58
N LEU A 410 7.74 -3.18 -31.39
CA LEU A 410 8.85 -2.58 -32.12
C LEU A 410 10.21 -3.09 -31.63
N LEU A 411 10.50 -3.01 -30.33
CA LEU A 411 11.81 -3.36 -29.77
C LEU A 411 12.14 -4.85 -29.97
N PHE A 412 11.19 -5.72 -29.65
CA PHE A 412 11.40 -7.17 -29.75
C PHE A 412 11.07 -7.77 -31.12
N GLY A 413 10.38 -7.04 -31.99
CA GLY A 413 10.20 -7.37 -33.38
C GLY A 413 11.36 -6.96 -34.27
N LEU A 414 12.11 -5.91 -33.86
CA LEU A 414 13.21 -5.38 -34.70
C LEU A 414 14.41 -6.37 -34.83
N ALA A 415 14.80 -7.01 -33.73
CA ALA A 415 15.93 -7.97 -33.76
C ALA A 415 15.68 -9.18 -34.68
N PRO A 416 14.51 -9.88 -34.60
CA PRO A 416 14.16 -10.92 -35.58
C PRO A 416 14.07 -10.42 -37.02
N ALA A 417 13.51 -9.21 -37.22
CA ALA A 417 13.37 -8.64 -38.57
C ALA A 417 14.72 -8.30 -39.21
N LEU A 418 15.66 -7.75 -38.45
CA LEU A 418 17.03 -7.48 -38.89
C LEU A 418 17.78 -8.77 -39.23
N GLN A 419 17.60 -9.83 -38.43
CA GLN A 419 18.25 -11.12 -38.68
C GLN A 419 17.67 -11.83 -39.92
N ALA A 420 16.35 -11.81 -40.08
CA ALA A 420 15.67 -12.42 -41.20
C ALA A 420 16.02 -11.78 -42.56
N THR A 421 16.41 -10.50 -42.55
CA THR A 421 16.78 -9.79 -43.80
C THR A 421 18.30 -9.82 -44.13
N LYS A 422 19.15 -10.33 -43.21
CA LYS A 422 20.60 -10.54 -43.46
C LYS A 422 20.91 -11.91 -44.07
N VAL A 423 20.08 -12.42 -44.94
CA VAL A 423 20.26 -13.72 -45.60
C VAL A 423 21.24 -13.57 -46.77
N ASP A 424 22.30 -14.41 -46.79
CA ASP A 424 23.15 -14.59 -47.95
C ASP A 424 22.39 -15.45 -48.97
N LEU A 425 22.03 -14.84 -50.11
CA LEU A 425 21.26 -15.47 -51.18
C LEU A 425 21.94 -16.71 -51.76
N PHE A 426 23.28 -16.68 -51.85
CA PHE A 426 24.07 -17.79 -52.38
C PHE A 426 24.11 -18.99 -51.43
N ALA A 427 24.25 -18.71 -50.12
CA ALA A 427 24.25 -19.73 -49.08
C ALA A 427 22.85 -20.38 -48.93
N ALA A 428 21.78 -19.60 -48.98
CA ALA A 428 20.40 -20.08 -48.86
C ALA A 428 19.94 -20.97 -50.02
N LEU A 429 20.44 -20.72 -51.22
CA LEU A 429 20.19 -21.56 -52.43
C LEU A 429 21.08 -22.79 -52.46
N LYS A 430 22.33 -22.74 -51.91
CA LYS A 430 23.28 -23.84 -51.87
C LYS A 430 23.03 -24.84 -50.72
N GLU A 431 22.35 -24.44 -49.64
CA GLU A 431 21.91 -25.37 -48.57
C GLU A 431 20.94 -26.47 -49.10
N ALA A 432 20.39 -26.30 -50.26
CA ALA A 432 19.65 -27.38 -50.97
C ALA A 432 20.57 -28.55 -51.41
N ALA A 433 21.90 -28.38 -51.30
CA ALA A 433 22.91 -29.36 -51.73
C ALA A 433 23.76 -29.94 -50.59
N GLY A 434 23.28 -29.92 -49.30
CA GLY A 434 23.86 -30.76 -48.26
C GLY A 434 24.98 -30.18 -47.40
N ALA A 435 25.17 -28.86 -47.30
CA ALA A 435 26.25 -28.27 -46.49
C ALA A 435 25.79 -27.80 -45.12
N LEU A 436 26.40 -28.35 -44.08
CA LEU A 436 26.15 -28.13 -42.61
C LEU A 436 26.69 -26.80 -42.03
N ALA A 437 26.69 -25.69 -42.75
CA ALA A 437 27.37 -24.48 -42.27
C ALA A 437 26.57 -23.19 -42.52
N GLY A 438 25.66 -22.81 -41.66
CA GLY A 438 24.98 -21.51 -41.80
C GLY A 438 24.14 -20.97 -40.64
N GLY A 439 24.06 -21.66 -39.49
CA GLY A 439 23.12 -21.33 -38.42
C GLY A 439 23.68 -20.70 -37.14
N GLY A 440 24.93 -20.30 -37.07
CA GLY A 440 25.63 -19.94 -35.82
C GLY A 440 25.09 -18.67 -35.11
N SER A 441 24.67 -17.65 -35.87
CA SER A 441 24.25 -16.37 -35.30
C SER A 441 22.84 -16.45 -34.66
N SER A 442 21.86 -16.99 -35.37
CA SER A 442 20.45 -17.08 -34.83
C SER A 442 20.32 -18.01 -33.63
N ALA A 443 21.15 -19.09 -33.58
CA ALA A 443 21.18 -19.98 -32.41
C ALA A 443 21.78 -19.30 -31.17
N ARG A 444 22.82 -18.46 -31.33
CA ARG A 444 23.43 -17.69 -30.24
C ARG A 444 22.45 -16.70 -29.64
N TRP A 445 21.76 -15.92 -30.43
CA TRP A 445 20.76 -14.96 -29.95
C TRP A 445 19.66 -15.62 -29.14
N ARG A 446 19.10 -16.74 -29.58
CA ARG A 446 18.08 -17.47 -28.85
C ARG A 446 18.59 -18.03 -27.51
N LYS A 447 19.81 -18.59 -27.49
CA LYS A 447 20.44 -19.03 -26.25
C LYS A 447 20.61 -17.87 -25.28
N MET A 448 21.05 -16.70 -25.76
CA MET A 448 21.17 -15.48 -24.94
C MET A 448 19.82 -15.02 -24.39
N LEU A 449 18.75 -15.03 -25.20
CA LEU A 449 17.40 -14.69 -24.70
C LEU A 449 16.92 -15.64 -23.62
N VAL A 450 17.17 -16.96 -23.78
CA VAL A 450 16.79 -17.94 -22.73
C VAL A 450 17.62 -17.76 -21.46
N MET A 451 18.93 -17.52 -21.57
CA MET A 451 19.78 -17.24 -20.42
C MET A 451 19.33 -15.99 -19.68
N ALA A 452 19.00 -14.91 -20.41
CA ALA A 452 18.43 -13.69 -19.82
C ALA A 452 17.08 -13.97 -19.14
N GLN A 453 16.20 -14.77 -19.79
CA GLN A 453 14.92 -15.16 -19.23
C GLN A 453 15.07 -15.97 -17.94
N VAL A 454 16.01 -16.93 -17.88
CA VAL A 454 16.33 -17.68 -16.65
C VAL A 454 16.80 -16.74 -15.55
N ALA A 455 17.71 -15.80 -15.87
CA ALA A 455 18.19 -14.81 -14.91
C ALA A 455 17.06 -13.94 -14.34
N LEU A 456 16.17 -13.42 -15.20
CA LEU A 456 15.02 -12.62 -14.80
C LEU A 456 14.00 -13.42 -13.98
N SER A 457 13.75 -14.68 -14.37
CA SER A 457 12.85 -15.57 -13.62
C SER A 457 13.42 -15.94 -12.26
N PHE A 458 14.73 -16.16 -12.16
CA PHE A 458 15.42 -16.38 -10.89
C PHE A 458 15.24 -15.16 -9.97
N LEU A 459 15.42 -13.96 -10.49
CA LEU A 459 15.27 -12.72 -9.76
C LEU A 459 13.85 -12.54 -9.22
N LEU A 460 12.83 -12.83 -10.03
CA LEU A 460 11.42 -12.78 -9.63
C LEU A 460 11.09 -13.84 -8.57
N LEU A 461 11.63 -15.05 -8.69
CA LEU A 461 11.44 -16.11 -7.70
C LEU A 461 12.10 -15.79 -6.35
N VAL A 462 13.32 -15.24 -6.38
CA VAL A 462 14.00 -14.78 -5.15
C VAL A 462 13.19 -13.68 -4.50
N GLY A 463 12.74 -12.67 -5.26
CA GLY A 463 11.87 -11.61 -4.75
C GLY A 463 10.58 -12.16 -4.13
N ALA A 464 9.92 -13.09 -4.81
CA ALA A 464 8.73 -13.77 -4.30
C ALA A 464 8.99 -14.49 -2.97
N GLY A 465 10.09 -15.24 -2.89
CA GLY A 465 10.48 -15.97 -1.69
C GLY A 465 10.81 -15.05 -0.51
N LEU A 466 11.56 -13.97 -0.76
CA LEU A 466 11.91 -12.99 0.28
C LEU A 466 10.67 -12.29 0.87
N PHE A 467 9.74 -11.83 0.01
CA PHE A 467 8.52 -11.19 0.50
C PHE A 467 7.54 -12.18 1.15
N ALA A 468 7.40 -13.39 0.61
CA ALA A 468 6.59 -14.42 1.25
C ALA A 468 7.13 -14.79 2.65
N ARG A 469 8.45 -14.92 2.79
CA ARG A 469 9.11 -15.21 4.07
C ARG A 469 9.01 -14.03 5.04
N THR A 470 9.15 -12.79 4.55
CA THR A 470 8.90 -11.57 5.34
C THR A 470 7.49 -11.57 5.92
N LEU A 471 6.47 -11.84 5.10
CA LEU A 471 5.08 -11.92 5.57
C LEU A 471 4.89 -13.06 6.58
N PHE A 472 5.48 -14.22 6.31
CA PHE A 472 5.43 -15.36 7.23
C PHE A 472 6.06 -15.02 8.59
N ASN A 473 7.22 -14.37 8.61
CA ASN A 473 7.88 -13.95 9.84
C ASN A 473 7.03 -12.93 10.61
N LEU A 474 6.49 -11.91 9.92
CA LEU A 474 5.60 -10.91 10.53
C LEU A 474 4.35 -11.54 11.15
N LYS A 475 3.72 -12.51 10.46
CA LYS A 475 2.56 -13.21 10.99
C LYS A 475 2.87 -14.11 12.18
N ASN A 476 4.07 -14.67 12.23
CA ASN A 476 4.51 -15.54 13.31
C ASN A 476 5.24 -14.81 14.45
N THR A 477 5.42 -13.48 14.32
CA THR A 477 5.91 -12.69 15.44
C THR A 477 4.87 -12.70 16.55
N GLY A 478 5.26 -13.15 17.73
CA GLY A 478 4.37 -13.18 18.89
C GLY A 478 3.86 -11.78 19.19
N THR A 479 2.55 -11.63 19.26
CA THR A 479 1.91 -10.33 19.54
C THR A 479 1.94 -9.97 21.02
N GLY A 480 2.23 -10.95 21.90
CA GLY A 480 2.07 -10.84 23.35
C GLY A 480 0.60 -11.03 23.81
N PHE A 481 -0.35 -11.21 22.88
CA PHE A 481 -1.74 -11.51 23.18
C PHE A 481 -2.06 -12.97 22.89
N GLU A 482 -2.88 -13.60 23.76
CA GLU A 482 -3.29 -14.98 23.56
C GLU A 482 -4.51 -15.11 22.66
N ASN A 483 -4.55 -16.15 21.79
CA ASN A 483 -5.71 -16.56 20.99
C ASN A 483 -6.44 -15.38 20.33
N ILE A 484 -5.71 -14.59 19.55
CA ILE A 484 -6.20 -13.36 18.90
C ILE A 484 -7.33 -13.62 17.89
N GLU A 485 -7.43 -14.85 17.38
CA GLU A 485 -8.50 -15.32 16.51
C GLU A 485 -9.86 -15.43 17.22
N ARG A 486 -9.87 -15.58 18.56
CA ARG A 486 -11.07 -15.63 19.40
C ARG A 486 -11.33 -14.35 20.19
N LEU A 487 -10.56 -13.31 19.92
CA LEU A 487 -10.70 -12.01 20.55
C LEU A 487 -11.40 -11.05 19.57
N VAL A 488 -12.67 -10.78 19.84
CA VAL A 488 -13.47 -9.80 19.08
C VAL A 488 -13.12 -8.41 19.56
N THR A 489 -12.86 -7.49 18.62
CA THR A 489 -12.72 -6.06 18.89
C THR A 489 -13.79 -5.27 18.15
N PHE A 490 -14.29 -4.21 18.75
CA PHE A 490 -15.19 -3.25 18.15
C PHE A 490 -15.07 -1.90 18.86
N GLN A 491 -15.44 -0.86 18.16
CA GLN A 491 -15.39 0.52 18.67
C GLN A 491 -16.80 1.03 18.98
N VAL A 492 -16.89 1.80 20.06
CA VAL A 492 -18.09 2.52 20.48
C VAL A 492 -17.68 3.94 20.89
N ASP A 493 -18.41 4.96 20.46
CA ASP A 493 -18.13 6.36 20.80
C ASP A 493 -19.35 7.03 21.43
N ALA A 494 -19.44 6.92 22.76
CA ALA A 494 -20.48 7.60 23.53
C ALA A 494 -20.19 9.11 23.74
N GLY A 495 -18.90 9.50 23.66
CA GLY A 495 -18.49 10.90 23.76
C GLY A 495 -18.98 11.73 22.58
N ALA A 496 -19.07 11.14 21.39
CA ALA A 496 -19.61 11.80 20.20
C ALA A 496 -21.05 12.29 20.40
N ASN A 497 -21.84 11.64 21.25
CA ASN A 497 -23.20 12.06 21.58
C ASN A 497 -23.26 13.25 22.58
N ARG A 498 -22.10 13.81 22.96
CA ARG A 498 -21.98 14.97 23.84
C ARG A 498 -22.56 14.72 25.22
N TYR A 499 -22.53 13.49 25.70
CA TYR A 499 -22.93 13.17 27.07
C TYR A 499 -21.96 13.79 28.06
N ALA A 500 -22.49 14.17 29.24
CA ALA A 500 -21.63 14.57 30.34
C ALA A 500 -20.72 13.43 30.77
N LEU A 501 -19.54 13.74 31.23
CA LEU A 501 -18.47 12.78 31.57
C LEU A 501 -18.94 11.61 32.47
N PRO A 502 -19.75 11.83 33.56
CA PRO A 502 -20.25 10.72 34.34
C PRO A 502 -21.15 9.76 33.55
N ARG A 503 -21.94 10.28 32.59
CA ARG A 503 -22.77 9.47 31.70
C ARG A 503 -21.96 8.65 30.73
N VAL A 504 -20.90 9.21 30.15
CA VAL A 504 -19.99 8.47 29.25
C VAL A 504 -19.32 7.32 30.01
N ARG A 505 -18.80 7.60 31.21
CA ARG A 505 -18.17 6.57 32.04
C ARG A 505 -19.14 5.47 32.45
N SER A 506 -20.35 5.82 32.91
CA SER A 506 -21.37 4.82 33.28
C SER A 506 -21.76 3.96 32.07
N PHE A 507 -21.97 4.58 30.90
CA PHE A 507 -22.30 3.86 29.67
C PHE A 507 -21.29 2.75 29.33
N TYR A 508 -20.01 3.07 29.34
CA TYR A 508 -18.99 2.05 29.01
C TYR A 508 -18.92 0.94 30.07
N MET A 509 -19.08 1.28 31.34
CA MET A 509 -19.09 0.28 32.41
C MET A 509 -20.36 -0.60 32.39
N ASP A 510 -21.52 -0.04 32.02
CA ASP A 510 -22.75 -0.80 31.84
C ASP A 510 -22.65 -1.76 30.65
N VAL A 511 -22.16 -1.28 29.50
CA VAL A 511 -21.89 -2.15 28.34
C VAL A 511 -20.91 -3.28 28.73
N LEU A 512 -19.83 -2.97 29.44
CA LEU A 512 -18.85 -3.98 29.87
C LEU A 512 -19.48 -5.03 30.78
N ARG A 513 -20.36 -4.61 31.72
CA ARG A 513 -21.05 -5.51 32.63
C ARG A 513 -21.97 -6.47 31.87
N GLU A 514 -22.78 -5.94 30.95
CA GLU A 514 -23.71 -6.73 30.13
C GLU A 514 -22.97 -7.70 29.21
N VAL A 515 -21.86 -7.25 28.61
CA VAL A 515 -21.01 -8.11 27.76
C VAL A 515 -20.41 -9.23 28.58
N ARG A 516 -19.89 -8.96 29.79
CA ARG A 516 -19.31 -10.00 30.67
C ARG A 516 -20.35 -11.00 31.17
N ALA A 517 -21.59 -10.58 31.36
CA ALA A 517 -22.69 -11.45 31.76
C ALA A 517 -23.24 -12.32 30.63
N THR A 518 -22.82 -12.09 29.40
CA THR A 518 -23.36 -12.79 28.22
C THR A 518 -22.80 -14.21 28.11
N PRO A 519 -23.67 -15.24 27.96
CA PRO A 519 -23.23 -16.61 27.72
C PRO A 519 -22.34 -16.70 26.48
N GLY A 520 -21.21 -17.42 26.61
CA GLY A 520 -20.23 -17.54 25.54
C GLY A 520 -19.10 -16.50 25.55
N VAL A 521 -19.18 -15.50 26.44
CA VAL A 521 -18.08 -14.58 26.74
C VAL A 521 -17.24 -15.13 27.90
N LYS A 522 -15.94 -15.29 27.69
CA LYS A 522 -15.01 -15.72 28.75
C LYS A 522 -14.50 -14.54 29.58
N SER A 523 -14.17 -13.46 28.93
CA SER A 523 -13.69 -12.23 29.54
C SER A 523 -13.90 -11.07 28.57
N ALA A 524 -14.03 -9.86 29.07
CA ALA A 524 -14.15 -8.65 28.28
C ALA A 524 -13.51 -7.47 28.98
N ALA A 525 -12.96 -6.55 28.19
CA ALA A 525 -12.39 -5.29 28.63
C ALA A 525 -12.49 -4.26 27.51
N PHE A 526 -12.12 -3.04 27.80
CA PHE A 526 -11.97 -2.01 26.78
C PHE A 526 -10.73 -1.14 27.05
N ALA A 527 -10.27 -0.49 26.00
CA ALA A 527 -9.18 0.47 26.03
C ALA A 527 -9.54 1.74 25.26
N TRP A 528 -8.86 2.84 25.53
CA TRP A 528 -9.02 4.10 24.80
C TRP A 528 -8.38 4.07 23.42
N MET A 529 -7.18 3.45 23.31
CA MET A 529 -6.48 3.31 22.05
C MET A 529 -6.57 1.86 21.54
N PRO A 530 -6.79 1.66 20.24
CA PRO A 530 -6.76 0.31 19.67
C PRO A 530 -5.32 -0.22 19.60
N VAL A 531 -5.14 -1.49 19.93
CA VAL A 531 -3.86 -2.19 19.72
C VAL A 531 -3.81 -2.82 18.34
N LEU A 532 -2.61 -3.04 17.79
CA LEU A 532 -2.37 -3.61 16.45
C LEU A 532 -3.11 -2.85 15.34
N HIS A 533 -3.16 -1.53 15.42
CA HIS A 533 -3.85 -0.67 14.45
C HIS A 533 -2.90 0.13 13.56
N GLY A 534 -1.58 0.02 13.80
CA GLY A 534 -0.53 0.67 13.01
C GLY A 534 -0.28 2.14 13.37
N TRP A 535 -0.76 2.59 14.51
CA TRP A 535 -0.45 3.89 15.12
C TRP A 535 -0.70 3.84 16.63
N GLY A 536 -0.11 4.75 17.37
CA GLY A 536 -0.22 4.82 18.82
C GLY A 536 -0.11 6.25 19.35
N TRP A 537 -0.29 6.40 20.64
CA TRP A 537 -0.08 7.64 21.37
C TRP A 537 1.08 7.44 22.33
N ASP A 538 2.10 8.27 22.19
CA ASP A 538 3.29 8.28 23.01
C ASP A 538 3.44 9.60 23.76
N HIS A 539 4.22 9.59 24.82
CA HIS A 539 4.53 10.77 25.60
C HIS A 539 5.93 10.68 26.19
N THR A 540 6.60 11.84 26.33
CA THR A 540 7.86 11.93 27.06
C THR A 540 7.60 11.70 28.55
N MET A 541 8.32 10.77 29.15
CA MET A 541 8.14 10.35 30.53
C MET A 541 9.27 10.86 31.40
N ARG A 542 8.92 11.18 32.67
CA ARG A 542 9.88 11.37 33.75
C ARG A 542 9.74 10.22 34.72
N VAL A 543 10.88 9.70 35.18
CA VAL A 543 10.93 8.49 35.98
C VAL A 543 11.75 8.77 37.27
N GLU A 544 11.18 8.40 38.41
CA GLU A 544 11.85 8.55 39.72
C GLU A 544 13.19 7.82 39.75
N GLY A 545 14.25 8.56 40.07
CA GLY A 545 15.60 8.01 40.17
C GLY A 545 16.34 7.89 38.85
N HIS A 546 15.70 8.19 37.71
CA HIS A 546 16.33 8.23 36.40
C HIS A 546 16.55 9.68 35.94
N GLN A 547 17.79 10.03 35.66
CA GLN A 547 18.15 11.30 35.04
C GLN A 547 18.45 11.04 33.56
N GLY A 548 17.54 11.46 32.68
CA GLY A 548 17.71 11.27 31.23
C GLY A 548 19.02 11.92 30.72
N GLN A 549 19.76 11.17 29.93
CA GLN A 549 20.93 11.69 29.22
C GLN A 549 20.48 12.58 28.06
N GLN A 550 21.35 13.52 27.66
CA GLN A 550 21.05 14.41 26.53
C GLN A 550 20.86 13.60 25.23
N GLY A 551 19.65 13.63 24.68
CA GLY A 551 19.28 12.87 23.49
C GLY A 551 18.76 11.45 23.75
N GLU A 552 18.60 11.05 25.01
CA GLU A 552 17.94 9.79 25.37
C GLU A 552 16.47 9.82 24.97
N ASP A 553 16.01 8.71 24.43
CA ASP A 553 14.59 8.54 24.11
C ASP A 553 13.81 8.18 25.37
N MET A 554 13.16 9.19 25.94
CA MET A 554 12.31 9.10 27.12
C MET A 554 10.83 8.83 26.80
N GLN A 555 10.48 8.48 25.58
CA GLN A 555 9.11 8.26 25.17
C GLN A 555 8.60 6.88 25.58
N ALA A 556 7.33 6.83 25.97
CA ALA A 556 6.59 5.60 26.18
C ALA A 556 5.20 5.68 25.55
N TYR A 557 4.76 4.58 24.96
CA TYR A 557 3.40 4.45 24.42
C TYR A 557 2.39 4.33 25.55
N MET A 558 1.23 4.91 25.35
CA MET A 558 0.25 5.04 26.41
C MET A 558 -1.11 4.51 26.02
N ASN A 559 -1.80 3.93 27.00
CA ASN A 559 -3.19 3.55 26.85
C ASN A 559 -3.94 3.68 28.16
N PHE A 560 -5.22 3.99 28.11
CA PHE A 560 -6.13 3.88 29.23
C PHE A 560 -6.96 2.61 29.09
N VAL A 561 -6.98 1.79 30.11
CA VAL A 561 -7.59 0.46 30.05
C VAL A 561 -8.58 0.24 31.20
N SER A 562 -9.62 -0.55 30.93
CA SER A 562 -10.59 -0.95 31.96
C SER A 562 -10.01 -2.05 32.87
N PRO A 563 -10.51 -2.20 34.10
CA PRO A 563 -10.18 -3.35 34.94
C PRO A 563 -10.45 -4.68 34.21
N GLY A 564 -9.56 -5.66 34.38
CA GLY A 564 -9.63 -6.97 33.71
C GLY A 564 -9.09 -6.97 32.27
N TYR A 565 -8.41 -5.89 31.85
CA TYR A 565 -7.79 -5.79 30.52
C TYR A 565 -6.78 -6.90 30.27
N TRP A 566 -5.91 -7.17 31.23
CA TRP A 566 -4.87 -8.18 31.14
C TRP A 566 -5.46 -9.58 30.93
N GLN A 567 -6.49 -9.91 31.69
CA GLN A 567 -7.20 -11.18 31.55
C GLN A 567 -7.88 -11.30 30.17
N ALA A 568 -8.52 -10.23 29.70
CA ALA A 568 -9.18 -10.24 28.38
C ALA A 568 -8.19 -10.37 27.24
N MET A 569 -7.04 -9.70 27.33
CA MET A 569 -6.00 -9.74 26.32
C MET A 569 -5.09 -10.99 26.42
N GLY A 570 -5.14 -11.70 27.54
CA GLY A 570 -4.26 -12.85 27.82
C GLY A 570 -2.82 -12.44 28.05
N VAL A 571 -2.59 -11.27 28.64
CA VAL A 571 -1.25 -10.76 28.98
C VAL A 571 -1.00 -10.99 30.48
N SER A 572 0.12 -11.61 30.82
CA SER A 572 0.46 -11.90 32.22
C SER A 572 0.90 -10.65 32.96
N LEU A 573 0.42 -10.48 34.17
CA LEU A 573 1.01 -9.54 35.15
C LEU A 573 2.20 -10.22 35.82
N LEU A 574 3.39 -9.61 35.69
CA LEU A 574 4.63 -10.14 36.23
C LEU A 574 4.83 -9.79 37.71
N ALA A 575 4.36 -8.61 38.10
CA ALA A 575 4.44 -8.13 39.48
C ALA A 575 3.33 -7.11 39.79
N GLY A 576 2.99 -6.95 41.07
CA GLY A 576 2.00 -6.00 41.50
C GLY A 576 0.55 -6.46 41.34
N ARG A 577 -0.36 -5.54 40.99
CA ARG A 577 -1.80 -5.79 40.88
C ARG A 577 -2.41 -5.17 39.65
N ASP A 578 -3.57 -5.67 39.22
CA ASP A 578 -4.44 -5.04 38.22
C ASP A 578 -5.12 -3.79 38.80
N PHE A 579 -5.70 -2.98 37.91
CA PHE A 579 -6.55 -1.86 38.31
C PHE A 579 -7.85 -2.35 38.94
N ASP A 580 -8.34 -1.59 39.92
CA ASP A 580 -9.61 -1.88 40.56
C ASP A 580 -10.45 -0.62 40.77
N ALA A 581 -11.60 -0.74 41.46
CA ALA A 581 -12.53 0.35 41.69
C ALA A 581 -11.97 1.52 42.55
N ARG A 582 -10.84 1.30 43.24
CA ARG A 582 -10.18 2.33 44.07
C ARG A 582 -9.32 3.27 43.21
N ASP A 583 -8.92 2.80 42.00
CA ASP A 583 -8.07 3.55 41.06
C ASP A 583 -8.96 4.47 40.19
N ARG A 584 -9.80 5.28 40.82
CA ARG A 584 -10.74 6.17 40.15
C ARG A 584 -10.49 7.62 40.63
N GLY A 585 -10.73 8.58 39.74
CA GLY A 585 -10.75 10.02 40.07
C GLY A 585 -11.97 10.65 39.43
N ASP A 586 -12.88 11.18 40.26
CA ASP A 586 -14.09 11.82 39.77
C ASP A 586 -13.86 13.29 39.37
N THR A 587 -12.79 13.89 39.87
CA THR A 587 -12.27 15.20 39.47
C THR A 587 -10.87 15.08 38.95
N GLU A 588 -10.37 16.08 38.22
CA GLU A 588 -9.00 16.13 37.72
C GLU A 588 -7.97 16.10 38.85
N GLU A 589 -8.30 16.80 39.97
CA GLU A 589 -7.44 16.83 41.16
C GLU A 589 -7.37 15.46 41.85
N GLU A 590 -8.51 14.76 41.99
CA GLU A 590 -8.54 13.40 42.52
C GLU A 590 -7.84 12.39 41.60
N ALA A 591 -8.05 12.52 40.29
CA ALA A 591 -7.37 11.69 39.33
C ALA A 591 -5.84 11.88 39.40
N MET A 592 -5.33 13.07 39.60
CA MET A 592 -3.91 13.33 39.82
C MET A 592 -3.40 12.77 41.17
N ARG A 593 -4.16 12.94 42.27
CA ARG A 593 -3.73 12.43 43.58
C ARG A 593 -3.75 10.91 43.71
N SER A 594 -4.64 10.23 42.99
CA SER A 594 -4.78 8.77 43.00
C SER A 594 -4.16 8.11 41.74
N ALA A 595 -3.39 8.86 40.94
CA ALA A 595 -2.86 8.38 39.71
C ALA A 595 -1.95 7.16 39.89
N VAL A 596 -2.31 6.09 39.20
CA VAL A 596 -1.53 4.84 39.22
C VAL A 596 -1.30 4.37 37.78
N ALA A 597 -0.22 3.63 37.60
CA ALA A 597 0.13 3.05 36.30
C ALA A 597 0.55 1.60 36.43
N ILE A 598 0.32 0.84 35.36
CA ILE A 598 0.96 -0.44 35.07
C ILE A 598 1.89 -0.20 33.89
N VAL A 599 3.13 -0.68 34.00
CA VAL A 599 4.14 -0.55 32.95
C VAL A 599 4.46 -1.92 32.36
N ASN A 600 4.93 -1.97 31.11
CA ASN A 600 5.39 -3.24 30.57
C ASN A 600 6.82 -3.58 31.01
N ARG A 601 7.26 -4.81 30.75
CA ARG A 601 8.60 -5.30 31.07
C ARG A 601 9.69 -4.41 30.45
N ASP A 602 9.55 -4.01 29.17
CA ASP A 602 10.53 -3.18 28.46
C ASP A 602 10.74 -1.80 29.13
N PHE A 603 9.66 -1.18 29.60
CA PHE A 603 9.75 0.05 30.40
C PHE A 603 10.47 -0.17 31.73
N ALA A 604 10.12 -1.26 32.45
CA ALA A 604 10.71 -1.57 33.73
C ALA A 604 12.22 -1.85 33.61
N GLU A 605 12.62 -2.65 32.63
CA GLU A 605 14.02 -2.98 32.37
C GLU A 605 14.85 -1.76 31.94
N HIS A 606 14.27 -0.90 31.06
CA HIS A 606 14.96 0.29 30.56
C HIS A 606 15.27 1.31 31.67
N PHE A 607 14.27 1.63 32.50
CA PHE A 607 14.41 2.73 33.47
C PHE A 607 14.87 2.27 34.88
N PHE A 608 14.61 1.03 35.25
CA PHE A 608 14.90 0.54 36.60
C PHE A 608 15.91 -0.62 36.61
N GLY A 609 16.25 -1.19 35.45
CA GLY A 609 17.15 -2.35 35.36
C GLY A 609 16.63 -3.53 36.20
N ASN A 610 17.42 -3.94 37.18
CA ASN A 610 17.04 -5.07 38.08
C ASN A 610 16.28 -4.61 39.35
N GLN A 611 15.97 -3.32 39.49
CA GLN A 611 15.22 -2.82 40.66
C GLN A 611 13.71 -2.94 40.39
N SER A 612 12.96 -3.17 41.50
CA SER A 612 11.50 -3.20 41.37
C SER A 612 10.96 -1.80 41.05
N PRO A 613 10.14 -1.63 39.98
CA PRO A 613 9.48 -0.37 39.71
C PRO A 613 8.25 -0.13 40.59
N ILE A 614 7.77 -1.18 41.29
CA ILE A 614 6.54 -1.10 42.12
C ILE A 614 6.71 -0.08 43.23
N GLY A 615 5.77 0.86 43.36
CA GLY A 615 5.77 1.94 44.32
C GLY A 615 6.57 3.18 43.90
N ARG A 616 7.38 3.10 42.85
CA ARG A 616 8.05 4.24 42.26
C ARG A 616 7.08 5.16 41.51
N HIS A 617 7.47 6.40 41.29
CA HIS A 617 6.65 7.40 40.63
C HIS A 617 7.17 7.80 39.24
N ILE A 618 6.23 8.10 38.37
CA ILE A 618 6.50 8.65 37.04
C ILE A 618 5.67 9.92 36.83
N GLY A 619 6.04 10.71 35.84
CA GLY A 619 5.34 11.93 35.49
C GLY A 619 5.46 12.23 33.99
N TRP A 620 4.73 13.23 33.57
CA TRP A 620 4.71 13.71 32.18
C TRP A 620 5.76 14.80 31.97
N GLY A 621 6.21 14.94 30.73
CA GLY A 621 7.07 16.03 30.27
C GLY A 621 8.55 15.77 30.49
N ASP A 622 9.34 16.82 30.24
CA ASP A 622 10.80 16.73 30.17
C ASP A 622 11.53 17.02 31.50
N ASP A 623 11.38 18.16 32.15
CA ASP A 623 12.27 18.47 33.31
C ASP A 623 11.62 19.09 34.56
N SER A 624 10.38 19.56 34.52
CA SER A 624 9.88 20.48 35.56
C SER A 624 8.57 20.10 36.27
N GLY A 625 7.90 19.03 35.91
CA GLY A 625 6.63 18.63 36.53
C GLY A 625 6.75 17.71 37.76
N PRO A 626 5.72 17.55 38.57
CA PRO A 626 5.74 16.60 39.67
C PRO A 626 5.68 15.14 39.18
N LEU A 627 6.28 14.23 39.95
CA LEU A 627 6.14 12.78 39.79
C LEU A 627 4.97 12.32 40.63
N TYR A 628 3.77 12.18 40.07
CA TYR A 628 2.55 11.91 40.81
C TYR A 628 1.91 10.56 40.46
N ILE A 629 2.34 9.88 39.41
CA ILE A 629 1.76 8.61 38.96
C ILE A 629 2.54 7.46 39.59
N ARG A 630 1.93 6.68 40.46
CA ARG A 630 2.58 5.57 41.17
C ARG A 630 2.48 4.28 40.34
N ILE A 631 3.58 3.59 40.11
CA ILE A 631 3.58 2.28 39.46
C ILE A 631 3.05 1.23 40.43
N VAL A 632 1.97 0.53 40.06
CA VAL A 632 1.30 -0.51 40.87
C VAL A 632 1.41 -1.91 40.28
N GLY A 633 1.87 -2.05 39.05
CA GLY A 633 2.02 -3.34 38.40
C GLY A 633 3.03 -3.30 37.24
N VAL A 634 3.51 -4.49 36.89
CA VAL A 634 4.34 -4.73 35.70
C VAL A 634 3.68 -5.82 34.88
N ALA A 635 3.44 -5.56 33.61
CA ALA A 635 2.86 -6.50 32.67
C ALA A 635 3.93 -7.06 31.72
N GLU A 636 3.67 -8.23 31.15
CA GLU A 636 4.47 -8.76 30.05
C GLU A 636 4.40 -7.85 28.81
N ASN A 637 5.41 -7.95 27.96
CA ASN A 637 5.47 -7.20 26.72
C ASN A 637 4.39 -7.62 25.72
N SER A 638 3.77 -6.64 25.08
CA SER A 638 2.83 -6.85 23.99
C SER A 638 3.06 -5.81 22.89
N LEU A 639 2.68 -6.16 21.66
CA LEU A 639 2.78 -5.25 20.53
C LEU A 639 1.68 -4.20 20.61
N PHE A 640 2.05 -2.93 20.47
CA PHE A 640 1.10 -1.83 20.44
C PHE A 640 0.64 -1.51 19.02
N GLU A 641 1.57 -1.16 18.14
CA GLU A 641 1.27 -0.76 16.77
C GLU A 641 1.19 -1.94 15.79
N GLY A 642 2.15 -2.84 15.87
CA GLY A 642 2.24 -4.02 15.01
C GLY A 642 3.62 -4.66 14.99
N PRO A 643 3.76 -5.82 14.32
CA PRO A 643 4.97 -6.63 14.36
C PRO A 643 6.22 -5.94 13.80
N ARG A 644 6.06 -5.03 12.83
CA ARG A 644 7.19 -4.35 12.18
C ARG A 644 7.91 -3.39 13.12
N ASN A 645 7.17 -2.75 14.00
CA ASN A 645 7.70 -1.73 14.91
C ASN A 645 8.29 -2.34 16.21
N GLY A 646 8.02 -3.63 16.45
CA GLY A 646 8.53 -4.33 17.63
C GLY A 646 7.79 -3.98 18.93
N VAL A 647 8.43 -4.32 20.04
CA VAL A 647 7.94 -3.97 21.39
C VAL A 647 8.41 -2.55 21.71
N HIS A 648 7.52 -1.76 22.27
CA HIS A 648 7.81 -0.42 22.77
C HIS A 648 7.61 -0.37 24.29
N ARG A 649 8.24 0.58 24.94
CA ARG A 649 7.96 0.93 26.34
C ARG A 649 6.51 1.41 26.44
N GLN A 650 5.75 0.82 27.37
CA GLN A 650 4.32 1.08 27.48
C GLN A 650 3.94 1.43 28.92
N VAL A 651 3.07 2.42 29.04
CA VAL A 651 2.45 2.85 30.31
C VAL A 651 0.96 2.75 30.15
N PHE A 652 0.32 2.00 31.04
CA PHE A 652 -1.13 1.84 31.06
C PHE A 652 -1.71 2.57 32.28
N LEU A 653 -2.82 3.25 32.06
CA LEU A 653 -3.51 4.02 33.08
C LEU A 653 -4.94 3.52 33.23
N PRO A 654 -5.57 3.66 34.40
CA PRO A 654 -6.97 3.30 34.59
C PRO A 654 -7.88 4.19 33.72
N TYR A 655 -8.77 3.57 32.95
CA TYR A 655 -9.74 4.29 32.13
C TYR A 655 -10.63 5.26 32.96
N LEU A 656 -10.91 4.93 34.22
CA LEU A 656 -11.68 5.77 35.13
C LEU A 656 -10.98 7.10 35.48
N GLN A 657 -9.72 7.26 35.15
CA GLN A 657 -8.92 8.48 35.29
C GLN A 657 -8.80 9.31 34.02
N VAL A 658 -9.39 8.86 32.88
CA VAL A 658 -9.38 9.64 31.64
C VAL A 658 -10.15 10.94 31.84
N PRO A 659 -9.54 12.11 31.56
CA PRO A 659 -10.24 13.39 31.74
C PRO A 659 -11.44 13.53 30.80
N ASN A 660 -11.28 13.18 29.53
CA ASN A 660 -12.30 13.30 28.48
C ASN A 660 -12.42 12.01 27.68
N PRO A 661 -13.06 10.94 28.21
CA PRO A 661 -13.25 9.72 27.45
C PRO A 661 -14.22 9.97 26.29
N THR A 662 -13.81 9.73 25.09
CA THR A 662 -14.63 9.81 23.88
C THR A 662 -15.03 8.42 23.40
N ALA A 663 -14.15 7.77 22.63
CA ALA A 663 -14.34 6.41 22.14
C ALA A 663 -13.75 5.36 23.10
N ALA A 664 -14.27 4.15 23.02
CA ALA A 664 -13.68 2.97 23.65
C ALA A 664 -13.62 1.81 22.64
N PHE A 665 -12.51 1.09 22.66
CA PHE A 665 -12.30 -0.13 21.89
C PHE A 665 -12.52 -1.32 22.82
N PHE A 666 -13.58 -2.07 22.59
CA PHE A 666 -13.90 -3.26 23.35
C PHE A 666 -13.12 -4.45 22.84
N TYR A 667 -12.66 -5.29 23.74
CA TYR A 667 -12.01 -6.57 23.51
C TYR A 667 -12.79 -7.65 24.24
N VAL A 668 -13.36 -8.60 23.49
CA VAL A 668 -14.26 -9.64 24.02
C VAL A 668 -13.71 -11.01 23.63
N ARG A 669 -13.25 -11.75 24.62
CA ARG A 669 -12.78 -13.12 24.42
C ARG A 669 -13.96 -14.08 24.41
N THR A 670 -14.18 -14.75 23.28
CA THR A 670 -15.31 -15.65 23.09
C THR A 670 -14.91 -17.11 23.31
N ALA A 671 -15.85 -17.91 23.83
CA ALA A 671 -15.68 -19.36 23.92
C ALA A 671 -15.97 -20.04 22.57
N ALA A 672 -16.98 -19.55 21.85
CA ALA A 672 -17.42 -20.02 20.54
C ALA A 672 -16.78 -19.19 19.40
N GLU A 673 -17.18 -19.51 18.16
CA GLU A 673 -16.76 -18.76 16.97
C GLU A 673 -17.19 -17.28 17.05
N PRO A 674 -16.27 -16.33 16.85
CA PRO A 674 -16.53 -14.89 17.03
C PRO A 674 -17.71 -14.35 16.24
N ALA A 675 -17.90 -14.80 15.00
CA ALA A 675 -18.95 -14.29 14.10
C ALA A 675 -20.37 -14.47 14.68
N VAL A 676 -20.59 -15.51 15.45
CA VAL A 676 -21.90 -15.78 16.12
C VAL A 676 -22.23 -14.72 17.17
N MET A 677 -21.21 -14.12 17.77
CA MET A 677 -21.39 -13.13 18.83
C MET A 677 -21.66 -11.71 18.30
N TYR A 678 -21.38 -11.41 17.03
CA TYR A 678 -21.47 -10.06 16.48
C TYR A 678 -22.85 -9.42 16.63
N SER A 679 -23.91 -10.14 16.31
CA SER A 679 -25.29 -9.66 16.46
C SER A 679 -25.68 -9.44 17.93
N THR A 680 -25.24 -10.32 18.82
CA THR A 680 -25.49 -10.25 20.25
C THR A 680 -24.80 -9.02 20.86
N LEU A 681 -23.51 -8.79 20.52
CA LEU A 681 -22.75 -7.63 21.01
C LEU A 681 -23.37 -6.32 20.54
N ARG A 682 -23.78 -6.21 19.27
CA ARG A 682 -24.50 -5.03 18.77
C ARG A 682 -25.81 -4.78 19.52
N ARG A 683 -26.57 -5.83 19.78
CA ARG A 683 -27.83 -5.74 20.53
C ARG A 683 -27.60 -5.29 21.96
N ILE A 684 -26.57 -5.76 22.64
CA ILE A 684 -26.22 -5.33 24.00
C ILE A 684 -25.96 -3.83 24.04
N VAL A 685 -25.08 -3.31 23.17
CA VAL A 685 -24.80 -1.88 23.11
C VAL A 685 -26.07 -1.09 22.80
N GLY A 686 -26.88 -1.51 21.83
CA GLY A 686 -28.14 -0.86 21.48
C GLY A 686 -29.20 -0.93 22.56
N ASN A 687 -29.19 -1.93 23.46
CA ASN A 687 -30.09 -2.01 24.62
C ASN A 687 -29.68 -1.00 25.70
N VAL A 688 -28.38 -0.76 25.89
CA VAL A 688 -27.88 0.28 26.80
C VAL A 688 -28.21 1.67 26.26
N ASP A 689 -27.93 1.91 24.96
CA ASP A 689 -28.29 3.16 24.29
C ASP A 689 -28.34 2.98 22.75
N ARG A 690 -29.54 3.20 22.18
CA ARG A 690 -29.76 3.06 20.71
C ARG A 690 -29.11 4.17 19.88
N SER A 691 -28.74 5.27 20.47
CA SER A 691 -28.11 6.41 19.80
C SER A 691 -26.61 6.22 19.61
N VAL A 692 -26.00 5.19 20.22
CA VAL A 692 -24.58 4.91 20.18
C VAL A 692 -24.31 3.70 19.27
N PRO A 693 -23.83 3.90 18.06
CA PRO A 693 -23.56 2.79 17.11
C PRO A 693 -22.30 2.01 17.47
N VAL A 694 -22.30 0.73 17.05
CA VAL A 694 -21.11 -0.14 17.09
C VAL A 694 -20.51 -0.23 15.71
N TYR A 695 -19.21 0.00 15.59
CA TYR A 695 -18.50 -0.04 14.32
C TYR A 695 -17.15 -0.76 14.43
N GLY A 696 -16.59 -1.14 13.26
CA GLY A 696 -15.29 -1.80 13.17
C GLY A 696 -15.23 -3.19 13.81
N MET A 697 -16.36 -3.91 13.95
CA MET A 697 -16.40 -5.22 14.61
C MET A 697 -15.70 -6.29 13.78
N LYS A 698 -14.67 -6.90 14.36
CA LYS A 698 -13.80 -7.91 13.74
C LYS A 698 -13.02 -8.68 14.80
N THR A 699 -12.28 -9.72 14.40
CA THR A 699 -11.31 -10.35 15.30
C THR A 699 -10.03 -9.53 15.38
N LEU A 700 -9.26 -9.67 16.46
CA LEU A 700 -7.95 -9.02 16.59
C LEU A 700 -6.94 -9.58 15.56
N GLU A 701 -7.09 -10.84 15.16
CA GLU A 701 -6.34 -11.44 14.04
C GLU A 701 -6.62 -10.69 12.73
N LYS A 702 -7.90 -10.43 12.39
CA LYS A 702 -8.25 -9.66 11.20
C LYS A 702 -7.68 -8.23 11.27
N GLN A 703 -7.66 -7.60 12.45
CA GLN A 703 -7.04 -6.29 12.64
C GLN A 703 -5.53 -6.33 12.37
N LEU A 704 -4.84 -7.36 12.86
CA LEU A 704 -3.42 -7.61 12.55
C LEU A 704 -3.20 -7.80 11.03
N ASP A 705 -4.05 -8.59 10.39
CA ASP A 705 -4.00 -8.80 8.93
C ASP A 705 -4.18 -7.50 8.13
N GLU A 706 -5.06 -6.60 8.59
CA GLU A 706 -5.24 -5.26 8.00
C GLU A 706 -4.02 -4.36 8.21
N THR A 707 -3.35 -4.49 9.35
CA THR A 707 -2.10 -3.77 9.62
C THR A 707 -0.97 -4.24 8.70
N LEU A 708 -0.94 -5.53 8.36
CA LEU A 708 0.00 -6.14 7.42
C LEU A 708 -0.47 -6.09 5.94
N SER A 709 -1.44 -5.24 5.60
CA SER A 709 -2.03 -5.21 4.25
C SER A 709 -1.03 -4.89 3.14
N THR A 710 -0.04 -4.04 3.41
CA THR A 710 1.03 -3.70 2.45
C THR A 710 1.92 -4.91 2.18
N GLU A 711 2.36 -5.58 3.21
CA GLU A 711 3.19 -6.79 3.12
C GLU A 711 2.45 -7.94 2.44
N ARG A 712 1.15 -8.10 2.75
CA ARG A 712 0.29 -9.08 2.07
C ARG A 712 0.14 -8.78 0.58
N LEU A 713 -0.05 -7.51 0.21
CA LEU A 713 -0.14 -7.09 -1.19
C LEU A 713 1.15 -7.42 -1.93
N ILE A 714 2.30 -7.02 -1.40
CA ILE A 714 3.61 -7.26 -2.02
C ILE A 714 3.87 -8.77 -2.13
N ALA A 715 3.72 -9.52 -1.04
CA ALA A 715 4.00 -10.95 -1.01
C ALA A 715 3.10 -11.73 -1.97
N SER A 716 1.78 -11.46 -1.95
CA SER A 716 0.83 -12.14 -2.83
C SER A 716 1.13 -11.90 -4.30
N LEU A 717 1.37 -10.63 -4.69
CA LEU A 717 1.71 -10.30 -6.07
C LEU A 717 3.09 -10.84 -6.48
N ALA A 718 4.08 -10.75 -5.61
CA ALA A 718 5.40 -11.30 -5.88
C ALA A 718 5.33 -12.81 -6.14
N VAL A 719 4.52 -13.55 -5.36
CA VAL A 719 4.30 -14.99 -5.58
C VAL A 719 3.59 -15.25 -6.91
N VAL A 720 2.55 -14.49 -7.23
CA VAL A 720 1.87 -14.59 -8.53
C VAL A 720 2.84 -14.29 -9.67
N PHE A 721 3.66 -13.24 -9.54
CA PHE A 721 4.65 -12.85 -10.54
C PHE A 721 5.77 -13.89 -10.68
N GLY A 722 6.22 -14.48 -9.57
CA GLY A 722 7.18 -15.59 -9.59
C GLY A 722 6.62 -16.82 -10.28
N ALA A 723 5.36 -17.16 -10.03
CA ALA A 723 4.68 -18.27 -10.71
C ALA A 723 4.51 -18.00 -12.21
N LEU A 724 4.08 -16.80 -12.60
CA LEU A 724 3.98 -16.40 -14.01
C LEU A 724 5.33 -16.45 -14.72
N ALA A 725 6.40 -15.94 -14.10
CA ALA A 725 7.75 -16.00 -14.63
C ALA A 725 8.21 -17.44 -14.82
N THR A 726 7.90 -18.32 -13.88
CA THR A 726 8.21 -19.76 -13.94
C THR A 726 7.51 -20.44 -15.12
N VAL A 727 6.23 -20.18 -15.33
CA VAL A 727 5.46 -20.70 -16.47
C VAL A 727 6.03 -20.17 -17.79
N LEU A 728 6.32 -18.87 -17.86
CA LEU A 728 6.90 -18.25 -19.04
C LEU A 728 8.31 -18.82 -19.33
N ALA A 729 9.13 -19.09 -18.30
CA ALA A 729 10.43 -19.73 -18.42
C ALA A 729 10.31 -21.16 -18.98
N ALA A 730 9.34 -21.93 -18.47
CA ALA A 730 9.05 -23.27 -18.99
C ALA A 730 8.70 -23.26 -20.48
N LEU A 731 7.82 -22.33 -20.89
CA LEU A 731 7.41 -22.17 -22.30
C LEU A 731 8.58 -21.77 -23.19
N GLY A 732 9.44 -20.85 -22.73
CA GLY A 732 10.64 -20.42 -23.49
C GLY A 732 11.65 -21.53 -23.65
N LEU A 733 11.99 -22.23 -22.57
CA LEU A 733 12.90 -23.38 -22.58
C LEU A 733 12.37 -24.51 -23.49
N TYR A 734 11.07 -24.85 -23.34
CA TYR A 734 10.43 -25.85 -24.18
C TYR A 734 10.50 -25.50 -25.67
N GLY A 735 10.16 -24.23 -26.00
CA GLY A 735 10.19 -23.75 -27.39
C GLY A 735 11.58 -23.82 -28.02
N VAL A 736 12.64 -23.47 -27.28
CA VAL A 736 14.01 -23.57 -27.75
C VAL A 736 14.45 -25.02 -27.87
N MET A 737 14.12 -25.87 -26.89
CA MET A 737 14.51 -27.29 -26.94
C MET A 737 13.77 -28.05 -28.04
N ALA A 738 12.50 -27.84 -28.24
CA ALA A 738 11.72 -28.41 -29.33
C ALA A 738 12.35 -28.08 -30.71
N PHE A 739 12.77 -26.83 -30.87
CA PHE A 739 13.42 -26.40 -32.09
C PHE A 739 14.84 -27.02 -32.29
N VAL A 740 15.67 -27.09 -31.23
CA VAL A 740 17.00 -27.72 -31.28
C VAL A 740 16.89 -29.19 -31.65
N VAL A 741 15.92 -29.89 -31.02
CA VAL A 741 15.64 -31.30 -31.33
C VAL A 741 15.24 -31.47 -32.79
N THR A 742 14.30 -30.67 -33.30
CA THR A 742 13.83 -30.74 -34.69
C THR A 742 14.98 -30.53 -35.69
N ARG A 743 15.91 -29.63 -35.42
CA ARG A 743 17.07 -29.36 -36.29
C ARG A 743 18.12 -30.46 -36.27
N ARG A 744 18.24 -31.19 -35.16
CA ARG A 744 19.16 -32.28 -34.95
C ARG A 744 18.55 -33.66 -35.23
N THR A 745 17.32 -33.72 -35.76
CA THR A 745 16.60 -34.98 -35.97
C THR A 745 17.40 -35.96 -36.83
N LYS A 746 18.06 -35.49 -37.93
CA LYS A 746 18.94 -36.32 -38.76
C LYS A 746 20.19 -36.80 -38.00
N GLU A 747 20.84 -35.93 -37.22
CA GLU A 747 22.00 -36.27 -36.38
C GLU A 747 21.63 -37.30 -35.31
N ILE A 748 20.50 -37.10 -34.63
CA ILE A 748 19.96 -38.00 -33.62
C ILE A 748 19.59 -39.35 -34.26
N GLY A 749 18.91 -39.33 -35.40
CA GLY A 749 18.56 -40.51 -36.15
C GLY A 749 19.79 -41.33 -36.59
N LEU A 750 20.85 -40.68 -37.09
CA LEU A 750 22.09 -41.33 -37.44
C LEU A 750 22.78 -41.97 -36.22
N ARG A 751 22.86 -41.29 -35.10
CA ARG A 751 23.43 -41.85 -33.86
C ARG A 751 22.64 -43.06 -33.36
N MET A 752 21.30 -42.98 -33.39
CA MET A 752 20.45 -44.11 -33.01
C MET A 752 20.59 -45.29 -34.00
N ALA A 753 20.71 -45.03 -35.29
CA ALA A 753 21.00 -46.04 -36.29
C ALA A 753 22.36 -46.72 -36.09
N LEU A 754 23.37 -46.00 -35.53
CA LEU A 754 24.68 -46.50 -35.16
C LEU A 754 24.72 -47.17 -33.77
N GLY A 755 23.53 -47.33 -33.08
CA GLY A 755 23.40 -48.06 -31.82
C GLY A 755 23.49 -47.22 -30.55
N ALA A 756 23.45 -45.89 -30.64
CA ALA A 756 23.44 -45.06 -29.44
C ALA A 756 22.18 -45.29 -28.58
N PRO A 757 22.33 -45.51 -27.27
CA PRO A 757 21.17 -45.74 -26.39
C PRO A 757 20.34 -44.46 -26.21
N ARG A 758 19.06 -44.61 -25.97
CA ARG A 758 18.09 -43.50 -25.73
C ARG A 758 18.54 -42.56 -24.60
N SER A 759 19.24 -43.05 -23.60
CA SER A 759 19.78 -42.28 -22.48
C SER A 759 20.84 -41.27 -22.91
N GLU A 760 21.67 -41.57 -23.90
CA GLU A 760 22.65 -40.62 -24.43
C GLU A 760 21.99 -39.46 -25.19
N VAL A 761 20.92 -39.76 -25.95
CA VAL A 761 20.13 -38.72 -26.62
C VAL A 761 19.44 -37.80 -25.61
N LEU A 762 18.85 -38.39 -24.56
CA LEU A 762 18.25 -37.65 -23.45
C LEU A 762 19.30 -36.78 -22.76
N TRP A 763 20.46 -37.32 -22.44
CA TRP A 763 21.55 -36.57 -21.78
C TRP A 763 22.09 -35.43 -22.63
N LEU A 764 22.23 -35.61 -23.96
CA LEU A 764 22.66 -34.57 -24.87
C LEU A 764 21.76 -33.33 -24.81
N VAL A 765 20.43 -33.54 -24.78
CA VAL A 765 19.46 -32.44 -24.70
C VAL A 765 19.43 -31.82 -23.29
N LEU A 766 19.40 -32.64 -22.24
CA LEU A 766 19.42 -32.17 -20.87
C LEU A 766 20.68 -31.40 -20.51
N ARG A 767 21.84 -31.82 -20.97
CA ARG A 767 23.12 -31.10 -20.80
C ARG A 767 23.02 -29.68 -21.35
N GLU A 768 22.41 -29.48 -22.52
CA GLU A 768 22.26 -28.15 -23.12
C GLU A 768 21.33 -27.27 -22.26
N VAL A 769 20.26 -27.83 -21.73
CA VAL A 769 19.34 -27.13 -20.77
C VAL A 769 20.08 -26.73 -19.51
N LEU A 770 20.89 -27.65 -18.93
CA LEU A 770 21.66 -27.37 -17.71
C LEU A 770 22.72 -26.28 -17.93
N VAL A 771 23.37 -26.23 -19.08
CA VAL A 771 24.31 -25.16 -19.43
C VAL A 771 23.59 -23.81 -19.52
N LEU A 772 22.43 -23.74 -20.20
CA LEU A 772 21.64 -22.52 -20.30
C LEU A 772 21.15 -22.04 -18.91
N LEU A 773 20.68 -22.97 -18.06
CA LEU A 773 20.31 -22.70 -16.70
C LEU A 773 21.49 -22.18 -15.87
N GLY A 774 22.64 -22.85 -15.91
CA GLY A 774 23.86 -22.49 -15.19
C GLY A 774 24.36 -21.09 -15.53
N VAL A 775 24.43 -20.76 -16.82
CA VAL A 775 24.85 -19.41 -17.27
C VAL A 775 23.82 -18.36 -16.89
N GLY A 776 22.51 -18.66 -17.01
CA GLY A 776 21.43 -17.77 -16.57
C GLY A 776 21.48 -17.49 -15.07
N LEU A 777 21.72 -18.52 -14.25
CA LEU A 777 21.89 -18.38 -12.80
C LEU A 777 23.17 -17.61 -12.44
N ALA A 778 24.27 -17.83 -13.13
CA ALA A 778 25.53 -17.10 -12.93
C ALA A 778 25.38 -15.58 -13.12
N ALA A 779 24.49 -15.16 -14.04
CA ALA A 779 24.11 -13.75 -14.20
C ALA A 779 23.02 -13.31 -13.20
N GLY A 780 22.05 -14.20 -12.92
CA GLY A 780 20.91 -13.89 -12.07
C GLY A 780 21.26 -13.71 -10.58
N ILE A 781 22.20 -14.52 -10.05
CA ILE A 781 22.58 -14.47 -8.62
C ILE A 781 23.16 -13.10 -8.23
N PRO A 782 24.16 -12.52 -8.94
CA PRO A 782 24.67 -11.18 -8.62
C PRO A 782 23.58 -10.10 -8.73
N CYS A 783 22.72 -10.16 -9.75
CA CYS A 783 21.63 -9.21 -9.93
C CYS A 783 20.61 -9.30 -8.78
N ALA A 784 20.25 -10.52 -8.35
CA ALA A 784 19.34 -10.73 -7.22
C ALA A 784 19.94 -10.19 -5.93
N TYR A 785 21.24 -10.40 -5.69
CA TYR A 785 21.93 -9.85 -4.52
C TYR A 785 21.94 -8.33 -4.49
N LEU A 786 22.22 -7.67 -5.62
CA LEU A 786 22.22 -6.20 -5.70
C LEU A 786 20.81 -5.62 -5.49
N LEU A 787 19.79 -6.21 -6.13
CA LEU A 787 18.42 -5.73 -6.01
C LEU A 787 17.80 -6.02 -4.64
N SER A 788 18.15 -7.13 -3.99
CA SER A 788 17.68 -7.43 -2.64
C SER A 788 18.19 -6.41 -1.61
N ARG A 789 19.39 -5.85 -1.81
CA ARG A 789 19.89 -4.73 -0.99
C ARG A 789 19.03 -3.47 -1.15
N TYR A 790 18.55 -3.20 -2.35
CA TYR A 790 17.73 -2.03 -2.61
C TYR A 790 16.36 -2.11 -1.92
N VAL A 791 15.79 -3.32 -1.79
CA VAL A 791 14.51 -3.56 -1.11
C VAL A 791 14.68 -3.97 0.36
N SER A 792 15.88 -3.89 0.93
CA SER A 792 16.17 -4.35 2.31
C SER A 792 15.28 -3.70 3.36
N SER A 793 14.90 -2.41 3.20
CA SER A 793 13.98 -1.70 4.09
C SER A 793 12.56 -2.28 4.11
N GLN A 794 12.19 -3.04 3.08
CA GLN A 794 10.89 -3.72 2.99
C GLN A 794 10.90 -5.14 3.56
N LEU A 795 12.09 -5.69 3.82
CA LEU A 795 12.24 -7.04 4.39
C LEU A 795 12.14 -6.98 5.93
N PHE A 796 11.64 -8.06 6.53
CA PHE A 796 11.57 -8.22 7.97
C PHE A 796 12.00 -9.62 8.39
N GLY A 797 12.98 -9.70 9.31
CA GLY A 797 13.50 -10.97 9.81
C GLY A 797 14.14 -11.88 8.75
N VAL A 798 14.52 -11.30 7.60
CA VAL A 798 15.15 -12.01 6.47
C VAL A 798 16.34 -11.20 5.99
N ALA A 799 17.50 -11.84 5.89
CA ALA A 799 18.67 -11.19 5.31
C ALA A 799 18.47 -10.95 3.81
N PRO A 800 18.94 -9.82 3.25
CA PRO A 800 18.87 -9.57 1.81
C PRO A 800 19.50 -10.70 0.96
N ALA A 801 20.52 -11.38 1.47
CA ALA A 801 21.19 -12.52 0.86
C ALA A 801 20.74 -13.86 1.49
N ASP A 802 19.43 -14.08 1.62
CA ASP A 802 18.93 -15.32 2.19
C ASP A 802 19.23 -16.54 1.30
N VAL A 803 20.17 -17.37 1.75
CA VAL A 803 20.66 -18.54 1.01
C VAL A 803 19.54 -19.54 0.73
N TRP A 804 18.64 -19.75 1.70
CA TRP A 804 17.57 -20.74 1.55
C TRP A 804 16.54 -20.34 0.47
N THR A 805 16.20 -19.06 0.40
CA THR A 805 15.37 -18.53 -0.68
C THR A 805 16.06 -18.68 -2.04
N GLY A 806 17.35 -18.41 -2.11
CA GLY A 806 18.16 -18.63 -3.33
C GLY A 806 18.18 -20.10 -3.78
N VAL A 807 18.44 -21.02 -2.86
CA VAL A 807 18.47 -22.48 -3.11
C VAL A 807 17.09 -22.97 -3.57
N ALA A 808 16.01 -22.53 -2.91
CA ALA A 808 14.64 -22.87 -3.32
C ALA A 808 14.32 -22.38 -4.75
N ALA A 809 14.69 -21.14 -5.08
CA ALA A 809 14.50 -20.60 -6.43
C ALA A 809 15.30 -21.37 -7.48
N ILE A 810 16.55 -21.77 -7.18
CA ILE A 810 17.36 -22.62 -8.06
C ILE A 810 16.69 -23.99 -8.26
N ALA A 811 16.22 -24.62 -7.17
CA ALA A 811 15.56 -25.92 -7.22
C ALA A 811 14.30 -25.90 -8.09
N VAL A 812 13.46 -24.86 -7.93
CA VAL A 812 12.25 -24.68 -8.75
C VAL A 812 12.62 -24.52 -10.23
N LEU A 813 13.59 -23.65 -10.56
CA LEU A 813 14.01 -23.45 -11.96
C LEU A 813 14.67 -24.69 -12.55
N ALA A 814 15.47 -25.42 -11.78
CA ALA A 814 16.07 -26.67 -12.22
C ALA A 814 15.01 -27.74 -12.53
N LEU A 815 13.99 -27.86 -11.67
CA LEU A 815 12.87 -28.78 -11.90
C LEU A 815 12.10 -28.41 -13.17
N VAL A 816 11.78 -27.14 -13.33
CA VAL A 816 11.07 -26.62 -14.52
C VAL A 816 11.89 -26.81 -15.79
N ALA A 817 13.19 -26.53 -15.73
CA ALA A 817 14.11 -26.73 -16.85
C ALA A 817 14.23 -28.22 -17.23
N ALA A 818 14.31 -29.10 -16.23
CA ALA A 818 14.32 -30.54 -16.45
C ALA A 818 13.04 -31.02 -17.13
N VAL A 819 11.86 -30.62 -16.65
CA VAL A 819 10.56 -30.98 -17.24
C VAL A 819 10.42 -30.42 -18.66
N ALA A 820 10.75 -29.13 -18.87
CA ALA A 820 10.66 -28.48 -20.17
C ALA A 820 11.62 -29.09 -21.20
N GLY A 821 12.81 -29.59 -20.79
CA GLY A 821 13.77 -30.28 -21.63
C GLY A 821 13.45 -31.76 -21.89
N PHE A 822 12.86 -32.42 -20.86
CA PHE A 822 12.55 -33.86 -20.94
C PHE A 822 11.51 -34.22 -22.02
N VAL A 823 10.44 -33.42 -22.16
CA VAL A 823 9.36 -33.69 -23.11
C VAL A 823 9.86 -33.68 -24.56
N PRO A 824 10.61 -32.68 -25.06
CA PRO A 824 11.21 -32.71 -26.39
C PRO A 824 12.26 -33.84 -26.56
N ALA A 825 13.07 -34.08 -25.52
CA ALA A 825 14.11 -35.11 -25.55
C ALA A 825 13.50 -36.53 -25.68
N ARG A 826 12.40 -36.79 -24.94
CA ARG A 826 11.66 -38.07 -25.02
C ARG A 826 11.05 -38.25 -26.41
N ARG A 827 10.46 -37.20 -26.98
CA ARG A 827 9.95 -37.26 -28.37
C ARG A 827 11.07 -37.56 -29.37
N ALA A 828 12.26 -36.96 -29.23
CA ALA A 828 13.41 -37.20 -30.07
C ALA A 828 13.92 -38.64 -29.98
N SER A 829 13.99 -39.21 -28.77
CA SER A 829 14.46 -40.59 -28.53
C SER A 829 13.44 -41.67 -28.95
N ALA A 830 12.21 -41.28 -29.29
CA ALA A 830 11.15 -42.19 -29.77
C ALA A 830 11.00 -42.17 -31.31
N ILE A 831 11.78 -41.37 -32.03
CA ILE A 831 11.71 -41.29 -33.50
C ILE A 831 12.36 -42.53 -34.11
N ASP A 832 11.66 -43.19 -35.05
CA ASP A 832 12.20 -44.31 -35.82
C ASP A 832 13.39 -43.82 -36.70
N PRO A 833 14.59 -44.44 -36.60
CA PRO A 833 15.75 -44.06 -37.35
C PRO A 833 15.55 -44.05 -38.88
N ILE A 834 14.69 -44.96 -39.37
CA ILE A 834 14.40 -45.07 -40.83
C ILE A 834 13.56 -43.87 -41.31
N THR A 835 12.58 -43.46 -40.51
CA THR A 835 11.77 -42.27 -40.82
C THR A 835 12.57 -40.97 -40.66
N ALA A 836 13.53 -40.88 -39.71
CA ALA A 836 14.42 -39.72 -39.51
C ALA A 836 15.38 -39.49 -40.70
N LEU A 837 15.82 -40.57 -41.40
CA LEU A 837 16.69 -40.48 -42.54
C LEU A 837 15.95 -40.21 -43.88
N ARG A 838 14.63 -40.49 -43.93
CA ARG A 838 13.75 -40.21 -45.08
C ARG A 838 13.11 -38.82 -45.07
N TYR A 839 13.27 -38.02 -43.99
CA TYR A 839 12.70 -36.66 -43.91
C TYR A 839 13.49 -35.73 -44.86
N GLU A 840 12.86 -35.38 -46.02
CA GLU A 840 13.31 -34.33 -46.94
C GLU A 840 12.97 -32.92 -46.43
#